data_cc2914f878c5d63bc90e384143fce9f6
#
_entry.id   cc2914f878c5d63bc90e384143fce9f6
#
_cell.length_a   1.000
_cell.length_b   1.000
_cell.length_c   1.000
_cell.angle_alpha   90.00
_cell.angle_beta   90.00
_cell.angle_gamma   90.00
#
_symmetry.space_group_name_H-M   'P 1'
#
loop_
_entity.id
_entity.type
_entity.pdbx_description
1 polymer ?
#
loop_
_entity_poly.entity_id
_entity_poly.type
_entity_poly.pdbx_seq_one_letter_code
_entity_poly.pdbx_strand_id
1 'polypeptide(L)'
;LAEIACGTLVLNELAETRAGLLSLLFPALSVSRFDAAQIDDHLDTGILPSVVLMNPPFSAMANVEGRMADAAFRHVASALARLAPGGRLVAITGANFAPDVPAWSTAYGRLQERGRVVFSAAIDGSVYAKHGTTFPTRLTVIDKLPAEDPTTFPAAPGVAPDVATLLGWLAEHLAPRLPVDPSVAVPLAAPRTVRAYVNRAARAAPVVAHAEPEGTPLDYETVDWKPADAGRLSDAIYEEYGLQTIRISGAQAHPTQIVQSAAMASVAPPKPSYRPTLPANVVDLLSDAQLETVIYAGEAHSDFLAGAWTVDDTLDKLTAVSEDAKGAVRLRQGFMIGDGTGVGKGRESAAIILDNWLQGRRKAVWVSKSDKLIEDAQRDWGALGMERLLVTPLSRFPQGKPITLSEGILFLTYATLRSDDRGETVSRVKQIVEWLGSDFDGVIIFDEAHQMQNAAGGKGERGDVAASQQGRAGLRLQHALPNARVVYVSATGATTVHNLAYAQRLGLWGGEDFPFATRAEFVEAIEAGGVAAMEVLARDLRALGLYTARSLSFAGVEYELVEHELTPEQVRIYDAYAGAFAIIHNNLDAAMQAANITGGGEGGSGTLNRQAKSAARSAFESAKQRFFGHLLTSMKTPTLIRSIAADLEAGHSSVIQIVSTGEALMERRLAELPTEEWNDVRVDITPREYVLDY
;
A
#
# COMPACT_ATOMS: atom_id res chain seq x y z
N LEU A 1 -28.14 1.69 22.98
CA LEU A 1 -27.67 2.69 23.95
C LEU A 1 -28.83 3.61 24.40
N ALA A 2 -29.64 4.15 23.47
CA ALA A 2 -30.78 5.01 23.81
C ALA A 2 -31.83 4.31 24.67
N GLU A 3 -32.04 3.01 24.53
CA GLU A 3 -32.97 2.20 25.34
C GLU A 3 -32.42 1.89 26.75
N ILE A 4 -31.09 1.99 26.91
CA ILE A 4 -30.38 1.64 28.16
C ILE A 4 -29.98 2.90 28.93
N ALA A 5 -29.89 4.06 28.25
CA ALA A 5 -29.42 5.30 28.85
C ALA A 5 -30.45 5.88 29.81
N CYS A 6 -30.12 5.88 31.10
CA CYS A 6 -30.94 6.49 32.18
C CYS A 6 -30.69 8.02 32.29
N GLY A 7 -30.16 8.69 31.29
CA GLY A 7 -29.76 10.11 31.30
C GLY A 7 -29.79 10.78 29.94
N THR A 8 -29.35 12.02 29.90
CA THR A 8 -29.24 12.79 28.66
C THR A 8 -28.14 12.21 27.79
N LEU A 9 -28.45 11.88 26.51
CA LEU A 9 -27.51 11.37 25.52
C LEU A 9 -27.09 12.50 24.60
N VAL A 10 -25.77 12.63 24.39
CA VAL A 10 -25.16 13.56 23.43
C VAL A 10 -24.40 12.75 22.39
N LEU A 11 -24.63 13.04 21.12
CA LEU A 11 -24.04 12.31 19.99
C LEU A 11 -23.07 13.21 19.23
N ASN A 12 -21.92 12.65 18.85
CA ASN A 12 -20.96 13.32 17.99
C ASN A 12 -20.42 12.34 16.93
N GLU A 13 -20.48 12.72 15.66
CA GLU A 13 -19.94 11.96 14.54
C GLU A 13 -19.50 12.91 13.44
N LEU A 14 -18.23 12.92 13.13
CA LEU A 14 -17.63 13.83 12.13
C LEU A 14 -18.12 13.53 10.70
N ALA A 15 -18.19 12.24 10.35
CA ALA A 15 -18.56 11.83 9.00
C ALA A 15 -20.03 12.07 8.71
N GLU A 16 -20.34 12.82 7.65
CA GLU A 16 -21.67 13.26 7.28
C GLU A 16 -22.69 12.13 7.15
N THR A 17 -22.33 11.09 6.39
CA THR A 17 -23.21 9.94 6.16
C THR A 17 -23.57 9.23 7.48
N ARG A 18 -22.59 9.01 8.36
CA ARG A 18 -22.83 8.38 9.67
C ARG A 18 -23.60 9.29 10.61
N ALA A 19 -23.31 10.59 10.59
CA ALA A 19 -24.09 11.58 11.35
C ALA A 19 -25.55 11.64 10.88
N GLY A 20 -25.78 11.58 9.56
CA GLY A 20 -27.13 11.47 8.98
C GLY A 20 -27.87 10.21 9.43
N LEU A 21 -27.19 9.06 9.41
CA LEU A 21 -27.76 7.80 9.94
C LEU A 21 -28.11 7.89 11.43
N LEU A 22 -27.21 8.48 12.24
CA LEU A 22 -27.49 8.70 13.67
C LEU A 22 -28.69 9.61 13.87
N SER A 23 -28.84 10.67 13.08
CA SER A 23 -30.00 11.57 13.15
C SER A 23 -31.31 10.88 12.76
N LEU A 24 -31.26 9.92 11.83
CA LEU A 24 -32.42 9.09 11.47
C LEU A 24 -32.77 8.07 12.58
N LEU A 25 -31.76 7.48 13.20
CA LEU A 25 -31.94 6.52 14.30
C LEU A 25 -32.41 7.20 15.61
N PHE A 26 -31.99 8.42 15.84
CA PHE A 26 -32.28 9.20 17.05
C PHE A 26 -32.87 10.57 16.72
N PRO A 27 -34.08 10.64 16.15
CA PRO A 27 -34.64 11.90 15.63
C PRO A 27 -34.89 12.96 16.70
N ALA A 28 -34.94 12.57 17.99
CA ALA A 28 -35.10 13.47 19.12
C ALA A 28 -33.77 14.08 19.62
N LEU A 29 -32.62 13.67 19.06
CA LEU A 29 -31.29 14.09 19.47
C LEU A 29 -30.59 14.83 18.35
N SER A 30 -29.88 15.91 18.70
CA SER A 30 -28.96 16.55 17.76
C SER A 30 -27.63 15.81 17.72
N VAL A 31 -27.09 15.58 16.53
CA VAL A 31 -25.78 14.98 16.32
C VAL A 31 -24.80 16.12 15.99
N SER A 32 -23.81 16.33 16.86
CA SER A 32 -22.74 17.29 16.57
C SER A 32 -21.71 16.66 15.61
N ARG A 33 -21.01 17.52 14.86
CA ARG A 33 -20.03 17.10 13.84
C ARG A 33 -18.65 17.66 14.12
N PHE A 34 -18.17 17.50 15.35
CA PHE A 34 -16.85 17.97 15.75
C PHE A 34 -15.80 16.88 15.57
N ASP A 35 -14.56 17.30 15.27
CA ASP A 35 -13.43 16.40 15.37
C ASP A 35 -13.24 15.98 16.84
N ALA A 36 -13.36 14.68 17.11
CA ALA A 36 -13.26 14.15 18.47
C ALA A 36 -11.84 14.33 19.08
N ALA A 37 -10.82 14.60 18.27
CA ALA A 37 -9.50 14.99 18.78
C ALA A 37 -9.51 16.36 19.48
N GLN A 38 -10.55 17.18 19.25
CA GLN A 38 -10.74 18.51 19.81
C GLN A 38 -12.12 18.67 20.47
N ILE A 39 -12.78 17.58 20.84
CA ILE A 39 -14.14 17.58 21.39
C ILE A 39 -14.25 18.44 22.66
N ASP A 40 -13.18 18.52 23.45
CA ASP A 40 -13.11 19.35 24.64
C ASP A 40 -13.27 20.84 24.34
N ASP A 41 -12.76 21.30 23.21
CA ASP A 41 -12.80 22.69 22.79
C ASP A 41 -14.14 23.09 22.15
N HIS A 42 -14.83 22.14 21.49
CA HIS A 42 -15.99 22.39 20.67
C HIS A 42 -17.34 22.11 21.37
N LEU A 43 -17.36 21.21 22.33
CA LEU A 43 -18.59 20.88 23.05
C LEU A 43 -19.00 22.05 23.97
N ASP A 44 -20.29 22.36 24.01
CA ASP A 44 -20.83 23.37 24.93
C ASP A 44 -20.30 23.16 26.35
N THR A 45 -19.87 24.22 27.02
CA THR A 45 -19.27 24.19 28.35
C THR A 45 -20.21 23.63 29.43
N GLY A 46 -21.52 23.73 29.22
CA GLY A 46 -22.53 23.14 30.10
C GLY A 46 -22.64 21.59 29.97
N ILE A 47 -22.04 20.99 28.97
CA ILE A 47 -22.08 19.54 28.78
C ILE A 47 -20.85 18.90 29.44
N LEU A 48 -21.07 18.26 30.59
CA LEU A 48 -20.08 17.47 31.33
C LEU A 48 -20.52 16.01 31.38
N PRO A 49 -20.09 15.17 30.43
CA PRO A 49 -20.51 13.76 30.40
C PRO A 49 -20.02 13.02 31.65
N SER A 50 -20.89 12.22 32.26
CA SER A 50 -20.51 11.29 33.32
C SER A 50 -19.99 9.96 32.75
N VAL A 51 -20.33 9.67 31.49
CA VAL A 51 -19.83 8.50 30.73
C VAL A 51 -19.55 8.95 29.31
N VAL A 52 -18.41 8.52 28.78
CA VAL A 52 -18.08 8.64 27.35
C VAL A 52 -17.86 7.25 26.79
N LEU A 53 -18.54 6.92 25.70
CA LEU A 53 -18.28 5.72 24.89
C LEU A 53 -17.74 6.17 23.54
N MET A 54 -16.56 5.70 23.15
CA MET A 54 -15.91 6.15 21.93
C MET A 54 -15.23 5.01 21.17
N ASN A 55 -15.21 5.18 19.86
CA ASN A 55 -14.51 4.31 18.93
C ASN A 55 -13.68 5.20 17.99
N PRO A 56 -12.53 5.72 18.46
CA PRO A 56 -11.67 6.55 17.64
C PRO A 56 -11.09 5.77 16.47
N PRO A 57 -10.65 6.43 15.38
CA PRO A 57 -10.03 5.76 14.25
C PRO A 57 -8.79 4.97 14.72
N PHE A 58 -8.70 3.70 14.30
CA PHE A 58 -7.62 2.78 14.67
C PHE A 58 -6.34 3.04 13.89
N SER A 59 -6.50 3.47 12.64
CA SER A 59 -5.41 3.81 11.74
C SER A 59 -5.41 5.30 11.47
N ALA A 60 -4.24 5.79 11.32
CA ALA A 60 -3.97 7.08 10.78
C ALA A 60 -4.61 7.22 9.39
N MET A 61 -5.63 8.04 9.25
CA MET A 61 -6.12 8.42 7.93
C MET A 61 -5.00 9.05 7.13
N ALA A 62 -4.73 8.51 5.94
CA ALA A 62 -3.83 9.10 4.97
C ALA A 62 -4.28 10.54 4.70
N ASN A 63 -3.42 11.49 4.89
CA ASN A 63 -3.38 12.85 4.33
C ASN A 63 -3.00 13.97 5.31
N VAL A 64 -2.38 13.70 6.46
CA VAL A 64 -1.78 14.76 7.27
C VAL A 64 -0.37 14.37 7.70
N GLU A 65 0.60 15.16 7.28
CA GLU A 65 2.03 15.01 7.55
C GLU A 65 2.35 14.68 9.02
N GLY A 66 3.00 13.55 9.26
CA GLY A 66 3.85 13.30 10.43
C GLY A 66 3.20 13.22 11.82
N ARG A 67 1.86 13.26 11.97
CA ARG A 67 1.18 13.32 13.28
C ARG A 67 0.18 12.20 13.57
N MET A 68 0.19 11.13 12.84
CA MET A 68 -0.90 10.17 12.79
C MET A 68 -0.81 9.01 13.80
N ALA A 69 0.36 8.74 14.34
CA ALA A 69 0.52 7.75 15.41
C ALA A 69 -0.28 8.12 16.67
N ASP A 70 -0.59 9.42 16.85
CA ASP A 70 -1.24 9.95 18.06
C ASP A 70 -2.77 10.13 17.94
N ALA A 71 -3.43 9.75 16.85
CA ALA A 71 -4.85 10.05 16.66
C ALA A 71 -5.73 9.46 17.77
N ALA A 72 -5.61 8.17 18.05
CA ALA A 72 -6.37 7.52 19.12
C ALA A 72 -6.08 8.18 20.50
N PHE A 73 -4.81 8.51 20.77
CA PHE A 73 -4.42 9.17 22.01
C PHE A 73 -5.05 10.56 22.15
N ARG A 74 -5.06 11.38 21.08
CA ARG A 74 -5.67 12.71 21.13
C ARG A 74 -7.17 12.65 21.37
N HIS A 75 -7.87 11.74 20.69
CA HIS A 75 -9.29 11.52 20.90
C HIS A 75 -9.58 11.11 22.34
N VAL A 76 -8.84 10.16 22.90
CA VAL A 76 -8.99 9.72 24.29
C VAL A 76 -8.66 10.85 25.26
N ALA A 77 -7.57 11.59 25.03
CA ALA A 77 -7.15 12.69 25.91
C ALA A 77 -8.16 13.86 25.91
N SER A 78 -8.70 14.22 24.74
CA SER A 78 -9.71 15.29 24.60
C SER A 78 -11.02 14.87 25.27
N ALA A 79 -11.49 13.64 25.03
CA ALA A 79 -12.69 13.11 25.66
C ALA A 79 -12.53 13.00 27.20
N LEU A 80 -11.35 12.58 27.68
CA LEU A 80 -11.06 12.53 29.11
C LEU A 80 -11.02 13.94 29.74
N ALA A 81 -10.50 14.94 29.01
CA ALA A 81 -10.52 16.32 29.49
C ALA A 81 -11.94 16.81 29.73
N ARG A 82 -12.86 16.46 28.84
CA ARG A 82 -14.29 16.85 28.90
C ARG A 82 -15.12 16.05 29.90
N LEU A 83 -14.70 14.85 30.26
CA LEU A 83 -15.40 13.99 31.19
C LEU A 83 -15.56 14.66 32.56
N ALA A 84 -16.69 14.46 33.23
CA ALA A 84 -16.89 14.94 34.62
C ALA A 84 -15.91 14.25 35.60
N PRO A 85 -15.48 14.92 36.68
CA PRO A 85 -14.68 14.25 37.71
C PRO A 85 -15.38 13.00 38.25
N GLY A 86 -14.66 11.90 38.37
CA GLY A 86 -15.22 10.58 38.70
C GLY A 86 -15.99 9.89 37.57
N GLY A 87 -16.13 10.54 36.42
CA GLY A 87 -16.75 9.95 35.22
C GLY A 87 -15.90 8.83 34.63
N ARG A 88 -16.54 8.03 33.77
CA ARG A 88 -15.92 6.86 33.12
C ARG A 88 -15.90 6.99 31.62
N LEU A 89 -14.72 6.82 31.01
CA LEU A 89 -14.49 6.73 29.58
C LEU A 89 -14.25 5.27 29.19
N VAL A 90 -14.93 4.82 28.13
CA VAL A 90 -14.74 3.51 27.53
C VAL A 90 -14.36 3.71 26.06
N ALA A 91 -13.17 3.27 25.67
CA ALA A 91 -12.67 3.39 24.31
C ALA A 91 -12.40 2.02 23.71
N ILE A 92 -12.81 1.82 22.45
CA ILE A 92 -12.36 0.72 21.59
C ILE A 92 -11.31 1.29 20.64
N THR A 93 -10.08 0.81 20.74
CA THR A 93 -8.93 1.29 19.94
C THR A 93 -8.27 0.12 19.23
N GLY A 94 -7.24 0.36 18.41
CA GLY A 94 -6.42 -0.72 17.88
C GLY A 94 -5.72 -1.49 19.00
N ALA A 95 -5.52 -2.81 18.81
CA ALA A 95 -4.95 -3.70 19.83
C ALA A 95 -3.61 -3.20 20.40
N ASN A 96 -2.82 -2.53 19.55
CA ASN A 96 -1.50 -2.01 19.91
C ASN A 96 -1.52 -0.71 20.73
N PHE A 97 -2.65 -0.05 20.87
CA PHE A 97 -2.80 1.09 21.76
C PHE A 97 -2.95 0.57 23.20
N ALA A 98 -1.85 0.17 23.80
CA ALA A 98 -1.81 -0.49 25.10
C ALA A 98 -0.68 0.07 25.98
N PRO A 99 -0.86 0.12 27.31
CA PRO A 99 0.14 0.66 28.23
C PRO A 99 1.43 -0.16 28.30
N ASP A 100 1.36 -1.45 28.01
CA ASP A 100 2.49 -2.38 27.97
C ASP A 100 3.29 -2.31 26.65
N VAL A 101 2.81 -1.58 25.65
CA VAL A 101 3.53 -1.31 24.40
C VAL A 101 4.47 -0.12 24.61
N PRO A 102 5.80 -0.28 24.44
CA PRO A 102 6.80 0.76 24.73
C PRO A 102 6.55 2.10 24.03
N ALA A 103 6.01 2.09 22.81
CA ALA A 103 5.68 3.30 22.07
C ALA A 103 4.60 4.15 22.76
N TRP A 104 3.75 3.56 23.60
CA TRP A 104 2.63 4.20 24.24
C TRP A 104 2.82 4.42 25.74
N SER A 105 3.84 3.82 26.39
CA SER A 105 4.06 3.88 27.83
C SER A 105 4.11 5.30 28.36
N THR A 106 4.84 6.20 27.70
CA THR A 106 4.92 7.62 28.09
C THR A 106 3.57 8.34 27.90
N ALA A 107 2.84 8.02 26.86
CA ALA A 107 1.53 8.62 26.57
C ALA A 107 0.49 8.17 27.60
N TYR A 108 0.49 6.89 27.95
CA TYR A 108 -0.38 6.35 28.99
C TYR A 108 -0.02 6.88 30.37
N GLY A 109 1.26 7.07 30.70
CA GLY A 109 1.69 7.72 31.96
C GLY A 109 1.09 9.12 32.08
N ARG A 110 1.17 9.94 31.03
CA ARG A 110 0.54 11.28 31.00
C ARG A 110 -0.99 11.22 31.10
N LEU A 111 -1.59 10.19 30.56
CA LEU A 111 -3.04 9.99 30.62
C LEU A 111 -3.44 9.63 32.05
N GLN A 112 -2.65 8.82 32.76
CA GLN A 112 -2.87 8.46 34.16
C GLN A 112 -2.69 9.61 35.16
N GLU A 113 -2.01 10.68 34.80
CA GLU A 113 -1.98 11.92 35.58
C GLU A 113 -3.37 12.58 35.70
N ARG A 114 -4.30 12.24 34.81
CA ARG A 114 -5.64 12.83 34.73
C ARG A 114 -6.77 11.82 34.85
N GLY A 115 -6.50 10.56 34.49
CA GLY A 115 -7.50 9.51 34.49
C GLY A 115 -6.86 8.14 34.63
N ARG A 116 -7.27 7.38 35.63
CA ARG A 116 -6.75 6.05 35.94
C ARG A 116 -7.33 5.00 35.02
N VAL A 117 -6.48 4.25 34.32
CA VAL A 117 -6.87 3.03 33.61
C VAL A 117 -7.30 1.99 34.63
N VAL A 118 -8.54 1.54 34.55
CA VAL A 118 -9.13 0.56 35.48
C VAL A 118 -9.34 -0.81 34.84
N PHE A 119 -9.30 -0.89 33.50
CA PHE A 119 -9.40 -2.14 32.76
C PHE A 119 -8.81 -1.96 31.35
N SER A 120 -8.09 -2.96 30.85
CA SER A 120 -7.63 -2.99 29.44
C SER A 120 -7.49 -4.44 29.00
N ALA A 121 -8.15 -4.83 27.91
CA ALA A 121 -8.07 -6.17 27.32
C ALA A 121 -8.10 -6.10 25.80
N ALA A 122 -7.27 -6.90 25.15
CA ALA A 122 -7.32 -7.07 23.70
C ALA A 122 -8.52 -7.92 23.28
N ILE A 123 -9.00 -7.71 22.06
CA ILE A 123 -10.14 -8.43 21.46
C ILE A 123 -9.63 -9.04 20.15
N ASP A 124 -9.84 -10.34 19.98
CA ASP A 124 -9.46 -11.04 18.76
C ASP A 124 -10.21 -10.47 17.55
N GLY A 125 -9.48 -10.32 16.44
CA GLY A 125 -10.06 -9.78 15.21
C GLY A 125 -11.19 -10.63 14.62
N SER A 126 -11.20 -11.94 14.89
CA SER A 126 -12.27 -12.84 14.43
C SER A 126 -13.66 -12.46 14.95
N VAL A 127 -13.75 -11.75 16.08
CA VAL A 127 -15.01 -11.21 16.64
C VAL A 127 -15.73 -10.31 15.63
N TYR A 128 -14.96 -9.63 14.77
CA TYR A 128 -15.48 -8.69 13.77
C TYR A 128 -15.60 -9.30 12.36
N ALA A 129 -15.25 -10.58 12.16
CA ALA A 129 -15.21 -11.21 10.84
C ALA A 129 -16.54 -11.07 10.08
N LYS A 130 -17.67 -11.25 10.75
CA LYS A 130 -19.02 -11.06 10.19
C LYS A 130 -19.38 -9.60 9.87
N HIS A 131 -18.54 -8.64 10.27
CA HIS A 131 -18.70 -7.23 9.99
C HIS A 131 -17.68 -6.74 8.94
N GLY A 132 -17.00 -7.65 8.25
CA GLY A 132 -16.10 -7.36 7.14
C GLY A 132 -14.68 -6.93 7.55
N THR A 133 -14.28 -7.12 8.80
CA THR A 133 -12.93 -6.86 9.27
C THR A 133 -12.48 -7.92 10.26
N THR A 134 -11.18 -8.22 10.26
CA THR A 134 -10.53 -9.08 11.25
C THR A 134 -9.46 -8.31 12.04
N PHE A 135 -9.57 -6.98 12.07
CA PHE A 135 -8.59 -6.15 12.75
C PHE A 135 -8.70 -6.31 14.27
N PRO A 136 -7.62 -6.71 14.96
CA PRO A 136 -7.64 -6.88 16.41
C PRO A 136 -7.77 -5.52 17.10
N THR A 137 -8.63 -5.45 18.11
CA THR A 137 -8.93 -4.23 18.85
C THR A 137 -8.63 -4.38 20.33
N ARG A 138 -8.77 -3.31 21.08
CA ARG A 138 -8.61 -3.27 22.53
C ARG A 138 -9.72 -2.44 23.17
N LEU A 139 -10.32 -2.96 24.21
CA LEU A 139 -11.19 -2.21 25.08
C LEU A 139 -10.40 -1.66 26.26
N THR A 140 -10.43 -0.35 26.43
CA THR A 140 -9.78 0.33 27.57
C THR A 140 -10.81 1.15 28.33
N VAL A 141 -10.85 1.00 29.66
CA VAL A 141 -11.74 1.73 30.56
C VAL A 141 -10.90 2.63 31.46
N ILE A 142 -11.26 3.91 31.53
CA ILE A 142 -10.53 4.96 32.23
C ILE A 142 -11.50 5.72 33.12
N ASP A 143 -11.25 5.78 34.42
CA ASP A 143 -11.98 6.65 35.35
C ASP A 143 -11.28 8.00 35.46
N LYS A 144 -12.00 9.11 35.42
CA LYS A 144 -11.44 10.44 35.58
C LYS A 144 -11.07 10.73 37.06
N LEU A 145 -10.03 10.05 37.47
CA LEU A 145 -9.37 10.21 38.77
C LEU A 145 -7.86 9.98 38.52
N PRO A 146 -6.97 10.87 38.93
CA PRO A 146 -5.54 10.63 38.80
C PRO A 146 -5.14 9.30 39.43
N ALA A 147 -4.26 8.55 38.75
CA ALA A 147 -3.69 7.34 39.34
C ALA A 147 -2.71 7.71 40.47
N GLU A 148 -2.64 6.89 41.50
CA GLU A 148 -1.67 7.09 42.61
C GLU A 148 -0.23 6.95 42.09
N ASP A 149 0.00 6.00 41.20
CA ASP A 149 1.24 5.83 40.45
C ASP A 149 0.93 5.78 38.96
N PRO A 150 1.29 6.83 38.18
CA PRO A 150 1.05 6.88 36.75
C PRO A 150 1.78 5.82 35.91
N THR A 151 2.72 5.09 36.50
CA THR A 151 3.49 4.03 35.80
C THR A 151 2.91 2.64 36.01
N THR A 152 1.94 2.50 36.93
CA THR A 152 1.31 1.22 37.25
C THR A 152 -0.04 1.06 36.55
N PHE A 153 -0.25 -0.06 35.88
CA PHE A 153 -1.46 -0.40 35.12
C PHE A 153 -2.06 -1.71 35.60
N PRO A 154 -3.38 -1.89 35.49
CA PRO A 154 -4.01 -3.18 35.78
C PRO A 154 -3.48 -4.24 34.80
N ALA A 155 -3.27 -5.45 35.29
CA ALA A 155 -2.89 -6.58 34.46
C ALA A 155 -3.98 -6.85 33.41
N ALA A 156 -3.60 -6.96 32.16
CA ALA A 156 -4.52 -7.35 31.10
C ALA A 156 -4.89 -8.83 31.26
N PRO A 157 -6.18 -9.20 31.25
CA PRO A 157 -6.58 -10.61 31.37
C PRO A 157 -6.22 -11.47 30.16
N GLY A 158 -5.91 -10.82 29.02
CA GLY A 158 -5.47 -11.50 27.79
C GLY A 158 -6.13 -10.95 26.53
N VAL A 159 -6.26 -11.83 25.52
CA VAL A 159 -6.98 -11.56 24.29
C VAL A 159 -8.32 -12.28 24.34
N ALA A 160 -9.42 -11.53 24.30
CA ALA A 160 -10.77 -12.10 24.35
C ALA A 160 -11.13 -12.71 22.97
N PRO A 161 -11.38 -14.02 22.89
CA PRO A 161 -11.71 -14.69 21.64
C PRO A 161 -13.15 -14.38 21.17
N ASP A 162 -14.00 -13.92 22.09
CA ASP A 162 -15.39 -13.56 21.81
C ASP A 162 -15.91 -12.50 22.80
N VAL A 163 -17.09 -11.97 22.50
CA VAL A 163 -17.75 -10.94 23.32
C VAL A 163 -18.17 -11.45 24.69
N ALA A 164 -18.56 -12.72 24.79
CA ALA A 164 -19.00 -13.30 26.06
C ALA A 164 -17.86 -13.38 27.06
N THR A 165 -16.69 -13.80 26.61
CA THR A 165 -15.46 -13.83 27.41
C THR A 165 -15.08 -12.41 27.88
N LEU A 166 -15.11 -11.42 26.97
CA LEU A 166 -14.82 -10.03 27.32
C LEU A 166 -15.78 -9.50 28.40
N LEU A 167 -17.09 -9.77 28.26
CA LEU A 167 -18.10 -9.38 29.25
C LEU A 167 -17.90 -10.08 30.59
N GLY A 168 -17.49 -11.36 30.58
CA GLY A 168 -17.10 -12.09 31.79
C GLY A 168 -15.96 -11.41 32.54
N TRP A 169 -14.88 -11.04 31.81
CA TRP A 169 -13.74 -10.32 32.41
C TRP A 169 -14.12 -8.93 32.92
N LEU A 170 -15.01 -8.21 32.22
CA LEU A 170 -15.52 -6.93 32.71
C LEU A 170 -16.32 -7.09 34.01
N ALA A 171 -17.14 -8.13 34.12
CA ALA A 171 -17.90 -8.39 35.33
C ALA A 171 -17.01 -8.78 36.52
N GLU A 172 -15.88 -9.45 36.26
CA GLU A 172 -14.96 -9.95 37.30
C GLU A 172 -13.94 -8.88 37.72
N HIS A 173 -13.40 -8.10 36.77
CA HIS A 173 -12.24 -7.24 37.04
C HIS A 173 -12.56 -5.76 37.08
N LEU A 174 -13.72 -5.30 36.56
CA LEU A 174 -14.04 -3.89 36.52
C LEU A 174 -14.79 -3.47 37.79
N ALA A 175 -14.17 -2.58 38.56
CA ALA A 175 -14.81 -2.00 39.74
C ALA A 175 -16.06 -1.18 39.38
N PRO A 176 -17.08 -1.11 40.28
CA PRO A 176 -18.24 -0.25 40.09
C PRO A 176 -17.80 1.19 39.75
N ARG A 177 -18.65 1.86 38.97
CA ARG A 177 -18.38 3.26 38.59
C ARG A 177 -18.42 4.15 39.82
N LEU A 178 -17.50 5.12 39.87
CA LEU A 178 -17.51 6.13 40.93
C LEU A 178 -18.77 7.00 40.86
N PRO A 179 -19.28 7.51 41.99
CA PRO A 179 -20.36 8.49 42.00
C PRO A 179 -19.84 9.80 41.36
N VAL A 180 -20.63 10.37 40.45
CA VAL A 180 -20.37 11.66 39.83
C VAL A 180 -21.29 12.70 40.46
N ASP A 181 -20.71 13.77 40.99
CA ASP A 181 -21.48 14.91 41.50
C ASP A 181 -21.81 15.84 40.32
N PRO A 182 -23.08 16.00 39.96
CA PRO A 182 -23.50 16.85 38.85
C PRO A 182 -23.35 18.36 39.15
N SER A 183 -23.04 18.72 40.38
CA SER A 183 -22.94 20.13 40.82
C SER A 183 -21.56 20.74 40.76
N VAL A 184 -20.52 19.96 40.43
CA VAL A 184 -19.15 20.50 40.33
C VAL A 184 -18.89 21.13 38.96
N ALA A 185 -19.26 22.41 38.83
CA ALA A 185 -18.77 23.25 37.76
C ALA A 185 -17.26 23.44 37.94
N VAL A 186 -16.45 22.93 37.02
CA VAL A 186 -15.01 23.13 37.03
C VAL A 186 -14.74 24.61 36.73
N PRO A 187 -13.93 25.31 37.54
CA PRO A 187 -13.50 26.70 37.23
C PRO A 187 -12.77 26.71 35.90
N LEU A 188 -13.14 27.61 34.98
CA LEU A 188 -12.45 27.86 33.74
C LEU A 188 -10.95 28.07 34.01
N ALA A 189 -10.11 27.15 33.61
CA ALA A 189 -8.67 27.37 33.58
C ALA A 189 -8.37 28.53 32.63
N ALA A 190 -7.67 29.55 33.12
CA ALA A 190 -7.25 30.69 32.33
C ALA A 190 -6.53 30.26 31.04
N PRO A 191 -6.63 31.03 29.94
CA PRO A 191 -6.03 30.65 28.66
C PRO A 191 -4.52 30.43 28.84
N ARG A 192 -4.07 29.19 28.62
CA ARG A 192 -2.66 28.83 28.64
C ARG A 192 -2.00 29.41 27.41
N THR A 193 -1.14 30.40 27.62
CA THR A 193 -0.18 30.85 26.62
C THR A 193 0.63 29.65 26.11
N VAL A 194 0.60 29.42 24.82
CA VAL A 194 1.39 28.41 24.13
C VAL A 194 2.88 28.73 24.35
N ARG A 195 3.53 28.05 25.25
CA ARG A 195 4.99 28.05 25.33
C ARG A 195 5.54 27.16 24.24
N ALA A 196 6.30 27.77 23.33
CA ALA A 196 7.09 27.07 22.35
C ALA A 196 7.95 25.98 23.05
N TYR A 197 7.75 24.72 22.64
CA TYR A 197 8.59 23.62 23.10
C TYR A 197 9.98 23.76 22.49
N VAL A 198 10.93 24.20 23.31
CA VAL A 198 12.35 24.06 22.99
C VAL A 198 12.72 22.59 23.13
N ASN A 199 13.17 22.03 22.04
CA ASN A 199 13.66 20.65 21.95
C ASN A 199 14.86 20.47 22.92
N ARG A 200 14.60 19.93 24.09
CA ARG A 200 15.66 19.44 24.98
C ARG A 200 15.92 18.00 24.55
N ALA A 201 17.11 17.75 24.01
CA ALA A 201 17.58 16.42 23.66
C ALA A 201 17.30 15.46 24.83
N ALA A 202 16.36 14.54 24.59
CA ALA A 202 16.08 13.46 25.52
C ALA A 202 17.34 12.56 25.59
N ARG A 203 17.93 12.45 26.78
CA ARG A 203 18.84 11.34 27.06
C ARG A 203 18.07 10.05 26.79
N ALA A 204 18.62 9.23 25.92
CA ALA A 204 18.08 7.90 25.63
C ALA A 204 17.97 7.14 26.96
N ALA A 205 16.74 6.79 27.33
CA ALA A 205 16.50 5.75 28.31
C ALA A 205 17.04 4.42 27.75
N PRO A 206 17.57 3.53 28.60
CA PRO A 206 18.07 2.25 28.12
C PRO A 206 16.92 1.53 27.40
N VAL A 207 17.12 1.26 26.11
CA VAL A 207 16.23 0.40 25.33
C VAL A 207 16.28 -0.96 25.99
N VAL A 208 15.20 -1.38 26.61
CA VAL A 208 15.02 -2.79 26.98
C VAL A 208 15.02 -3.53 25.66
N ALA A 209 16.11 -4.23 25.38
CA ALA A 209 16.24 -5.08 24.23
C ALA A 209 15.16 -6.17 24.35
N HIS A 210 14.04 -5.98 23.68
CA HIS A 210 13.12 -7.09 23.47
C HIS A 210 13.85 -8.09 22.57
N ALA A 211 13.90 -9.35 23.01
CA ALA A 211 14.48 -10.43 22.23
C ALA A 211 13.83 -10.43 20.85
N GLU A 212 14.66 -10.31 19.81
CA GLU A 212 14.18 -10.51 18.44
C GLU A 212 13.67 -11.94 18.32
N PRO A 213 12.64 -12.16 17.48
CA PRO A 213 12.18 -13.52 17.26
C PRO A 213 13.36 -14.36 16.73
N GLU A 214 13.64 -15.48 17.39
CA GLU A 214 14.67 -16.40 16.93
C GLU A 214 14.16 -17.09 15.65
N GLY A 215 14.86 -16.88 14.54
CA GLY A 215 14.62 -17.57 13.30
C GLY A 215 15.35 -18.90 13.29
N THR A 216 14.70 -19.93 12.76
CA THR A 216 15.32 -21.23 12.48
C THR A 216 15.31 -21.48 10.99
N PRO A 217 16.32 -22.17 10.43
CA PRO A 217 16.29 -22.59 9.05
C PRO A 217 15.03 -23.43 8.77
N LEU A 218 14.28 -23.05 7.75
CA LEU A 218 13.07 -23.77 7.33
C LEU A 218 13.46 -25.18 6.86
N ASP A 219 12.84 -26.20 7.43
CA ASP A 219 13.05 -27.57 7.01
C ASP A 219 12.09 -27.99 5.90
N TYR A 220 12.63 -28.59 4.84
CA TYR A 220 11.89 -29.16 3.73
C TYR A 220 12.69 -30.30 3.07
N GLU A 221 11.98 -31.16 2.37
CA GLU A 221 12.57 -32.25 1.59
C GLU A 221 12.51 -31.91 0.11
N THR A 222 13.54 -32.28 -0.64
CA THR A 222 13.50 -32.21 -2.11
C THR A 222 12.97 -33.52 -2.67
N VAL A 223 12.09 -33.44 -3.66
CA VAL A 223 11.47 -34.58 -4.33
C VAL A 223 11.75 -34.57 -5.83
N ASP A 224 11.74 -35.78 -6.44
CA ASP A 224 11.83 -35.90 -7.89
C ASP A 224 10.46 -35.64 -8.50
N TRP A 225 10.39 -34.60 -9.31
CA TRP A 225 9.21 -34.30 -10.09
C TRP A 225 9.25 -35.08 -11.42
N LYS A 226 8.12 -35.62 -11.82
CA LYS A 226 7.91 -36.23 -13.14
C LYS A 226 6.74 -35.54 -13.78
N PRO A 227 6.88 -35.09 -15.05
CA PRO A 227 5.75 -34.55 -15.77
C PRO A 227 4.63 -35.60 -15.86
N ALA A 228 3.39 -35.19 -15.77
CA ALA A 228 2.25 -36.04 -16.08
C ALA A 228 2.41 -36.61 -17.50
N ASP A 229 2.00 -37.87 -17.71
CA ASP A 229 2.19 -38.56 -18.98
C ASP A 229 1.73 -37.67 -20.14
N ALA A 230 2.63 -37.45 -21.11
CA ALA A 230 2.46 -36.59 -22.26
C ALA A 230 1.33 -37.01 -23.24
N GLY A 231 0.45 -37.90 -22.82
CA GLY A 231 -0.68 -38.41 -23.59
C GLY A 231 -2.02 -37.70 -23.41
N ARG A 232 -2.12 -36.79 -22.45
CA ARG A 232 -3.31 -35.92 -22.29
C ARG A 232 -2.91 -34.49 -22.52
N LEU A 233 -3.17 -33.99 -23.70
CA LEU A 233 -3.41 -32.56 -23.89
C LEU A 233 -4.59 -32.24 -22.96
N SER A 234 -4.32 -31.55 -21.85
CA SER A 234 -5.38 -31.00 -21.02
C SER A 234 -6.11 -29.94 -21.85
N ASP A 235 -7.42 -30.10 -22.03
CA ASP A 235 -8.25 -29.03 -22.61
C ASP A 235 -8.38 -27.84 -21.65
N ALA A 236 -7.86 -27.96 -20.43
CA ALA A 236 -7.86 -26.93 -19.42
C ALA A 236 -6.66 -25.97 -19.61
N ILE A 237 -6.96 -24.68 -19.65
CA ILE A 237 -5.94 -23.60 -19.74
C ILE A 237 -5.16 -23.49 -18.41
N TYR A 238 -5.78 -23.85 -17.30
CA TYR A 238 -5.22 -23.82 -15.96
C TYR A 238 -5.28 -25.18 -15.29
N GLU A 239 -4.26 -25.47 -14.50
CA GLU A 239 -4.16 -26.68 -13.67
C GLU A 239 -4.03 -26.29 -12.19
N GLU A 240 -4.48 -27.17 -11.31
CA GLU A 240 -4.31 -27.00 -9.87
C GLU A 240 -2.83 -26.91 -9.53
N TYR A 241 -2.49 -25.91 -8.70
CA TYR A 241 -1.12 -25.70 -8.26
C TYR A 241 -0.76 -26.62 -7.09
N GLY A 242 0.42 -27.22 -7.14
CA GLY A 242 1.04 -27.94 -6.05
C GLY A 242 2.57 -27.85 -6.13
N LEU A 243 3.23 -27.99 -4.99
CA LEU A 243 4.69 -28.01 -4.92
C LEU A 243 5.25 -29.20 -5.72
N GLN A 244 6.20 -28.93 -6.62
CA GLN A 244 6.71 -29.92 -7.56
C GLN A 244 8.00 -30.59 -7.09
N THR A 245 8.99 -29.82 -6.66
CA THR A 245 10.34 -30.31 -6.34
C THR A 245 10.70 -30.27 -4.86
N ILE A 246 9.80 -29.75 -4.03
CA ILE A 246 9.96 -29.67 -2.58
C ILE A 246 8.69 -30.14 -1.85
N ARG A 247 8.87 -30.56 -0.61
CA ARG A 247 7.79 -30.79 0.38
C ARG A 247 8.18 -30.12 1.68
N ILE A 248 7.30 -29.28 2.19
CA ILE A 248 7.52 -28.54 3.44
C ILE A 248 6.63 -29.18 4.50
N SER A 249 7.26 -29.85 5.47
CA SER A 249 6.53 -30.57 6.53
C SER A 249 5.73 -29.59 7.41
N GLY A 250 4.44 -29.84 7.57
CA GLY A 250 3.55 -29.02 8.39
C GLY A 250 3.07 -27.73 7.75
N ALA A 251 3.54 -27.37 6.53
CA ALA A 251 3.04 -26.20 5.84
C ALA A 251 1.56 -26.37 5.46
N GLN A 252 0.80 -25.29 5.59
CA GLN A 252 -0.61 -25.27 5.24
C GLN A 252 -0.78 -24.91 3.77
N ALA A 253 -1.74 -25.54 3.10
CA ALA A 253 -2.13 -25.13 1.77
C ALA A 253 -2.72 -23.71 1.80
N HIS A 254 -2.67 -23.01 0.67
CA HIS A 254 -3.32 -21.72 0.54
C HIS A 254 -4.83 -21.85 0.83
N PRO A 255 -5.45 -20.92 1.60
CA PRO A 255 -6.85 -21.04 2.04
C PRO A 255 -7.85 -21.06 0.86
N THR A 256 -7.47 -20.50 -0.27
CA THR A 256 -8.22 -20.58 -1.53
C THR A 256 -7.42 -21.42 -2.51
N GLN A 257 -8.09 -22.32 -3.25
CA GLN A 257 -7.44 -23.10 -4.29
C GLN A 257 -6.70 -22.19 -5.27
N ILE A 258 -5.43 -22.47 -5.50
CA ILE A 258 -4.59 -21.77 -6.47
C ILE A 258 -4.32 -22.65 -7.69
N VAL A 259 -4.17 -21.98 -8.83
CA VAL A 259 -3.94 -22.60 -10.15
C VAL A 259 -2.75 -21.94 -10.84
N GLN A 260 -2.21 -22.63 -11.82
CA GLN A 260 -1.17 -22.14 -12.73
C GLN A 260 -1.58 -22.45 -14.18
N SER A 261 -0.98 -21.75 -15.15
CA SER A 261 -1.24 -22.12 -16.56
C SER A 261 -0.68 -23.50 -16.87
N ALA A 262 -1.30 -24.21 -17.80
CA ALA A 262 -0.84 -25.52 -18.22
C ALA A 262 0.63 -25.51 -18.73
N ALA A 263 1.05 -24.40 -19.37
CA ALA A 263 2.43 -24.22 -19.80
C ALA A 263 3.40 -24.14 -18.59
N MET A 264 3.03 -23.42 -17.53
CA MET A 264 3.82 -23.36 -16.29
C MET A 264 3.82 -24.70 -15.56
N ALA A 265 2.72 -25.45 -15.58
CA ALA A 265 2.63 -26.78 -14.97
C ALA A 265 3.52 -27.83 -15.68
N SER A 266 3.83 -27.62 -16.96
CA SER A 266 4.63 -28.56 -17.77
C SER A 266 6.13 -28.58 -17.41
N VAL A 267 6.60 -27.65 -16.59
CA VAL A 267 8.00 -27.56 -16.15
C VAL A 267 8.06 -27.43 -14.62
N ALA A 268 9.09 -27.98 -14.04
CA ALA A 268 9.38 -27.83 -12.63
C ALA A 268 10.58 -26.90 -12.41
N PRO A 269 10.61 -26.13 -11.33
CA PRO A 269 11.80 -25.43 -10.91
C PRO A 269 12.87 -26.43 -10.45
N PRO A 270 14.17 -26.05 -10.42
CA PRO A 270 15.24 -26.91 -9.93
C PRO A 270 15.03 -27.23 -8.44
N LYS A 271 15.69 -28.27 -7.95
CA LYS A 271 15.70 -28.58 -6.52
C LYS A 271 16.51 -27.51 -5.79
N PRO A 272 15.90 -26.74 -4.88
CA PRO A 272 16.63 -25.69 -4.17
C PRO A 272 17.48 -26.26 -3.04
N SER A 273 18.52 -25.52 -2.66
CA SER A 273 19.38 -25.81 -1.51
C SER A 273 19.19 -24.79 -0.38
N TYR A 274 18.67 -23.61 -0.69
CA TYR A 274 18.52 -22.50 0.24
C TYR A 274 17.48 -22.80 1.33
N ARG A 275 17.83 -22.53 2.58
CA ARG A 275 16.97 -22.67 3.75
C ARG A 275 16.68 -21.32 4.37
N PRO A 276 15.51 -20.71 4.12
CA PRO A 276 15.15 -19.43 4.73
C PRO A 276 15.17 -19.51 6.26
N THR A 277 15.64 -18.46 6.90
CA THR A 277 15.61 -18.31 8.36
C THR A 277 14.34 -17.60 8.77
N LEU A 278 13.36 -18.34 9.31
CA LEU A 278 12.07 -17.81 9.70
C LEU A 278 11.70 -18.26 11.12
N PRO A 279 10.99 -17.44 11.92
CA PRO A 279 10.42 -17.87 13.18
C PRO A 279 9.31 -18.92 12.95
N ALA A 280 9.19 -19.90 13.84
CA ALA A 280 8.21 -20.98 13.70
C ALA A 280 6.76 -20.44 13.56
N ASN A 281 6.40 -19.44 14.35
CA ASN A 281 5.08 -18.80 14.25
C ASN A 281 4.83 -18.08 12.92
N VAL A 282 5.87 -17.65 12.20
CA VAL A 282 5.74 -17.06 10.87
C VAL A 282 5.53 -18.13 9.81
N VAL A 283 6.19 -19.28 9.95
CA VAL A 283 5.97 -20.43 9.06
C VAL A 283 4.51 -20.86 9.07
N ASP A 284 3.86 -20.87 10.24
CA ASP A 284 2.44 -21.20 10.38
C ASP A 284 1.48 -20.17 9.76
N LEU A 285 1.96 -18.94 9.50
CA LEU A 285 1.19 -17.84 8.90
C LEU A 285 1.30 -17.77 7.37
N LEU A 286 2.20 -18.53 6.79
CA LEU A 286 2.47 -18.58 5.36
C LEU A 286 1.94 -19.90 4.78
N SER A 287 1.33 -19.84 3.61
CA SER A 287 1.00 -21.06 2.88
C SER A 287 2.26 -21.71 2.30
N ASP A 288 2.15 -23.00 1.97
CA ASP A 288 3.21 -23.77 1.31
C ASP A 288 3.73 -23.09 0.03
N ALA A 289 2.83 -22.54 -0.79
CA ALA A 289 3.16 -21.78 -1.98
C ALA A 289 3.92 -20.47 -1.66
N GLN A 290 3.55 -19.77 -0.59
CA GLN A 290 4.26 -18.55 -0.15
C GLN A 290 5.65 -18.89 0.42
N LEU A 291 5.78 -19.98 1.17
CA LEU A 291 7.08 -20.48 1.65
C LEU A 291 7.97 -20.89 0.48
N GLU A 292 7.43 -21.55 -0.54
CA GLU A 292 8.15 -21.88 -1.77
C GLU A 292 8.76 -20.64 -2.42
N THR A 293 7.99 -19.53 -2.50
CA THR A 293 8.48 -18.25 -3.02
C THR A 293 9.70 -17.74 -2.25
N VAL A 294 9.68 -17.80 -0.92
CA VAL A 294 10.82 -17.38 -0.08
C VAL A 294 12.04 -18.26 -0.32
N ILE A 295 11.86 -19.59 -0.47
CA ILE A 295 12.94 -20.53 -0.76
C ILE A 295 13.60 -20.18 -2.10
N TYR A 296 12.82 -20.06 -3.19
CA TYR A 296 13.40 -19.80 -4.51
C TYR A 296 13.96 -18.38 -4.66
N ALA A 297 13.38 -17.38 -3.98
CA ALA A 297 13.97 -16.08 -3.92
C ALA A 297 15.35 -16.08 -3.23
N GLY A 298 15.47 -16.84 -2.14
CA GLY A 298 16.74 -17.02 -1.45
C GLY A 298 17.77 -17.79 -2.29
N GLU A 299 17.34 -18.85 -3.01
CA GLU A 299 18.18 -19.59 -3.94
C GLU A 299 18.72 -18.67 -5.04
N ALA A 300 17.86 -17.95 -5.75
CA ALA A 300 18.24 -16.99 -6.77
C ALA A 300 19.23 -15.94 -6.23
N HIS A 301 18.95 -15.40 -5.05
CA HIS A 301 19.80 -14.41 -4.41
C HIS A 301 21.14 -14.96 -3.89
N SER A 302 21.35 -16.26 -3.90
CA SER A 302 22.63 -16.88 -3.52
C SER A 302 23.63 -16.79 -4.66
N ASP A 303 23.18 -16.65 -5.89
CA ASP A 303 23.98 -16.61 -7.10
C ASP A 303 24.16 -15.22 -7.69
N PHE A 304 25.07 -15.12 -8.62
CA PHE A 304 25.35 -13.94 -9.45
C PHE A 304 25.13 -14.29 -10.91
N LEU A 305 24.72 -13.30 -11.67
CA LEU A 305 24.66 -13.42 -13.13
C LEU A 305 26.05 -13.75 -13.71
N ALA A 306 26.07 -14.52 -14.77
CA ALA A 306 27.30 -14.76 -15.53
C ALA A 306 27.87 -13.45 -16.09
N GLY A 307 29.20 -13.33 -16.14
CA GLY A 307 29.88 -12.13 -16.64
C GLY A 307 30.07 -11.02 -15.60
N ALA A 308 30.70 -9.94 -16.08
CA ALA A 308 30.97 -8.76 -15.29
C ALA A 308 30.71 -7.49 -16.11
N TRP A 309 30.43 -6.39 -15.41
CA TRP A 309 30.07 -5.11 -16.05
C TRP A 309 30.77 -3.93 -15.38
N THR A 310 30.97 -2.89 -16.15
CA THR A 310 31.25 -1.56 -15.61
C THR A 310 30.00 -0.69 -15.70
N VAL A 311 29.80 0.15 -14.69
CA VAL A 311 28.68 1.10 -14.59
C VAL A 311 29.23 2.48 -14.92
N ASP A 312 28.54 3.24 -15.78
CA ASP A 312 28.92 4.63 -16.06
C ASP A 312 28.58 5.56 -14.89
N ASP A 313 29.17 6.76 -14.87
CA ASP A 313 28.98 7.75 -13.80
C ASP A 313 27.51 8.22 -13.64
N THR A 314 26.70 8.07 -14.70
CA THR A 314 25.28 8.42 -14.68
C THR A 314 24.38 7.28 -14.16
N LEU A 315 24.95 6.10 -13.96
CA LEU A 315 24.25 4.86 -13.59
C LEU A 315 23.23 4.38 -14.63
N ASP A 316 23.24 4.94 -15.84
CA ASP A 316 22.28 4.59 -16.88
C ASP A 316 22.71 3.38 -17.72
N LYS A 317 24.03 3.21 -17.89
CA LYS A 317 24.58 2.23 -18.81
C LYS A 317 25.46 1.21 -18.10
N LEU A 318 25.18 -0.05 -18.38
CA LEU A 318 26.08 -1.16 -18.09
C LEU A 318 26.83 -1.57 -19.37
N THR A 319 28.12 -1.78 -19.25
CA THR A 319 28.95 -2.28 -20.33
C THR A 319 29.59 -3.58 -19.88
N ALA A 320 29.36 -4.67 -20.63
CA ALA A 320 29.99 -5.95 -20.37
C ALA A 320 31.51 -5.84 -20.53
N VAL A 321 32.27 -6.38 -19.61
CA VAL A 321 33.73 -6.33 -19.55
C VAL A 321 34.28 -7.67 -19.06
N SER A 322 35.59 -7.88 -19.24
CA SER A 322 36.26 -9.01 -18.58
C SER A 322 36.20 -8.87 -17.06
N GLU A 323 36.13 -9.98 -16.35
CA GLU A 323 36.12 -10.00 -14.87
C GLU A 323 37.32 -9.28 -14.25
N ASP A 324 38.47 -9.27 -14.96
CA ASP A 324 39.69 -8.61 -14.52
C ASP A 324 39.70 -7.10 -14.82
N ALA A 325 38.68 -6.57 -15.46
CA ALA A 325 38.63 -5.15 -15.82
C ALA A 325 38.52 -4.26 -14.58
N LYS A 326 39.22 -3.12 -14.60
CA LYS A 326 39.18 -2.16 -13.50
C LYS A 326 37.73 -1.65 -13.29
N GLY A 327 37.21 -1.79 -12.10
CA GLY A 327 35.83 -1.38 -11.75
C GLY A 327 34.76 -2.35 -12.23
N ALA A 328 35.14 -3.57 -12.63
CA ALA A 328 34.20 -4.62 -12.94
C ALA A 328 33.38 -5.03 -11.70
N VAL A 329 32.08 -5.14 -11.86
CA VAL A 329 31.14 -5.60 -10.84
C VAL A 329 30.34 -6.79 -11.37
N ARG A 330 30.03 -7.74 -10.49
CA ARG A 330 29.09 -8.80 -10.79
C ARG A 330 27.72 -8.42 -10.23
N LEU A 331 26.67 -8.72 -10.95
CA LEU A 331 25.30 -8.44 -10.53
C LEU A 331 24.70 -9.68 -9.87
N ARG A 332 24.20 -9.54 -8.64
CA ARG A 332 23.47 -10.61 -7.98
C ARG A 332 22.21 -10.96 -8.75
N GLN A 333 21.91 -12.25 -8.86
CA GLN A 333 20.68 -12.72 -9.51
C GLN A 333 19.44 -12.25 -8.74
N GLY A 334 18.40 -11.88 -9.47
CA GLY A 334 17.11 -11.44 -8.93
C GLY A 334 16.04 -12.51 -9.03
N PHE A 335 14.89 -12.23 -8.46
CA PHE A 335 13.73 -13.10 -8.46
C PHE A 335 12.46 -12.34 -8.86
N MET A 336 11.50 -13.03 -9.50
CA MET A 336 10.24 -12.42 -9.92
C MET A 336 9.03 -13.15 -9.36
N ILE A 337 8.16 -12.40 -8.68
CA ILE A 337 6.86 -12.85 -8.20
C ILE A 337 5.80 -12.36 -9.19
N GLY A 338 5.27 -13.29 -10.00
CA GLY A 338 4.24 -13.04 -10.99
C GLY A 338 2.84 -13.48 -10.53
N ASP A 339 2.67 -13.73 -9.27
CA ASP A 339 1.44 -14.25 -8.70
C ASP A 339 0.26 -13.30 -8.89
N GLY A 340 -0.91 -13.84 -9.13
CA GLY A 340 -2.15 -13.10 -9.29
C GLY A 340 -2.60 -12.40 -8.01
N THR A 341 -3.59 -11.53 -8.12
CA THR A 341 -4.21 -10.88 -6.98
C THR A 341 -4.83 -11.91 -6.03
N GLY A 342 -4.61 -11.77 -4.75
CA GLY A 342 -5.16 -12.65 -3.71
C GLY A 342 -4.25 -13.80 -3.28
N VAL A 343 -3.20 -14.15 -4.03
CA VAL A 343 -2.23 -15.20 -3.63
C VAL A 343 -1.34 -14.76 -2.45
N GLY A 344 -1.15 -13.45 -2.27
CA GLY A 344 -0.45 -12.89 -1.11
C GLY A 344 0.96 -12.38 -1.37
N LYS A 345 1.21 -11.81 -2.56
CA LYS A 345 2.50 -11.22 -2.97
C LYS A 345 3.14 -10.28 -1.94
N GLY A 346 2.34 -9.45 -1.27
CA GLY A 346 2.84 -8.55 -0.23
C GLY A 346 3.41 -9.31 0.96
N ARG A 347 2.74 -10.39 1.36
CA ARG A 347 3.22 -11.26 2.45
C ARG A 347 4.46 -12.04 2.06
N GLU A 348 4.57 -12.51 0.81
CA GLU A 348 5.77 -13.12 0.27
C GLU A 348 6.96 -12.15 0.28
N SER A 349 6.73 -10.91 -0.17
CA SER A 349 7.73 -9.84 -0.15
C SER A 349 8.20 -9.53 1.28
N ALA A 350 7.27 -9.42 2.21
CA ALA A 350 7.57 -9.21 3.63
C ALA A 350 8.37 -10.38 4.23
N ALA A 351 8.02 -11.63 3.88
CA ALA A 351 8.74 -12.82 4.36
C ALA A 351 10.17 -12.90 3.81
N ILE A 352 10.40 -12.51 2.55
CA ILE A 352 11.76 -12.40 1.97
C ILE A 352 12.58 -11.34 2.71
N ILE A 353 11.98 -10.20 3.06
CA ILE A 353 12.66 -9.18 3.87
C ILE A 353 12.97 -9.73 5.25
N LEU A 354 12.04 -10.43 5.89
CA LEU A 354 12.20 -11.00 7.23
C LEU A 354 13.33 -12.03 7.29
N ASP A 355 13.37 -12.95 6.33
CA ASP A 355 14.47 -13.91 6.19
C ASP A 355 15.84 -13.21 6.15
N ASN A 356 15.95 -12.17 5.33
CA ASN A 356 17.17 -11.37 5.23
C ASN A 356 17.47 -10.56 6.51
N TRP A 357 16.43 -10.03 7.16
CA TRP A 357 16.54 -9.31 8.43
C TRP A 357 17.16 -10.17 9.52
N LEU A 358 16.69 -11.39 9.66
CA LEU A 358 17.18 -12.34 10.67
C LEU A 358 18.62 -12.82 10.37
N GLN A 359 19.06 -12.68 9.12
CA GLN A 359 20.45 -12.91 8.72
C GLN A 359 21.34 -11.65 8.84
N GLY A 360 20.87 -10.60 9.51
CA GLY A 360 21.62 -9.38 9.78
C GLY A 360 21.53 -8.28 8.72
N ARG A 361 20.76 -8.47 7.62
CA ARG A 361 20.56 -7.46 6.57
C ARG A 361 19.43 -6.50 6.97
N ARG A 362 19.77 -5.55 7.82
CA ARG A 362 18.83 -4.69 8.57
C ARG A 362 18.25 -3.52 7.78
N LYS A 363 18.54 -3.39 6.51
CA LYS A 363 17.98 -2.37 5.63
C LYS A 363 17.31 -3.02 4.43
N ALA A 364 16.14 -2.50 4.06
CA ALA A 364 15.43 -2.90 2.85
C ALA A 364 14.77 -1.68 2.21
N VAL A 365 14.50 -1.77 0.90
CA VAL A 365 13.78 -0.75 0.15
C VAL A 365 12.54 -1.39 -0.47
N TRP A 366 11.39 -0.72 -0.36
CA TRP A 366 10.14 -1.13 -0.97
C TRP A 366 9.63 -0.01 -1.88
N VAL A 367 9.71 -0.22 -3.18
CA VAL A 367 9.25 0.72 -4.20
C VAL A 367 7.89 0.27 -4.70
N SER A 368 6.87 1.13 -4.72
CA SER A 368 5.55 0.77 -5.19
C SER A 368 4.92 1.88 -6.07
N LYS A 369 3.72 1.63 -6.55
CA LYS A 369 2.99 2.50 -7.48
C LYS A 369 2.44 3.76 -6.81
N SER A 370 1.99 3.66 -5.58
CA SER A 370 1.27 4.71 -4.86
C SER A 370 1.68 4.77 -3.39
N ASP A 371 1.72 5.97 -2.81
CA ASP A 371 1.99 6.17 -1.39
C ASP A 371 0.94 5.49 -0.49
N LYS A 372 -0.30 5.32 -0.96
CA LYS A 372 -1.37 4.61 -0.22
C LYS A 372 -1.03 3.14 0.04
N LEU A 373 -0.21 2.51 -0.82
CA LEU A 373 0.21 1.12 -0.65
C LEU A 373 1.21 0.89 0.49
N ILE A 374 1.66 1.95 1.16
CA ILE A 374 2.44 1.81 2.39
C ILE A 374 1.62 1.11 3.49
N GLU A 375 0.31 1.33 3.54
CA GLU A 375 -0.58 0.67 4.50
C GLU A 375 -0.65 -0.84 4.25
N ASP A 376 -0.67 -1.25 2.99
CA ASP A 376 -0.62 -2.66 2.61
C ASP A 376 0.73 -3.29 2.99
N ALA A 377 1.84 -2.62 2.70
CA ALA A 377 3.17 -3.07 3.10
C ALA A 377 3.32 -3.17 4.63
N GLN A 378 2.78 -2.21 5.38
CA GLN A 378 2.76 -2.23 6.84
C GLN A 378 1.90 -3.36 7.40
N ARG A 379 0.73 -3.61 6.81
CA ARG A 379 -0.16 -4.71 7.18
C ARG A 379 0.51 -6.05 6.93
N ASP A 380 1.11 -6.26 5.76
CA ASP A 380 1.76 -7.52 5.41
C ASP A 380 3.01 -7.78 6.28
N TRP A 381 3.77 -6.73 6.59
CA TRP A 381 4.89 -6.80 7.53
C TRP A 381 4.42 -7.06 8.98
N GLY A 382 3.38 -6.37 9.43
CA GLY A 382 2.75 -6.57 10.73
C GLY A 382 2.15 -7.96 10.88
N ALA A 383 1.55 -8.51 9.83
CA ALA A 383 0.98 -9.87 9.83
C ALA A 383 2.01 -10.96 10.13
N LEU A 384 3.30 -10.70 9.91
CA LEU A 384 4.40 -11.58 10.28
C LEU A 384 4.93 -11.36 11.72
N GLY A 385 4.21 -10.58 12.54
CA GLY A 385 4.60 -10.28 13.92
C GLY A 385 5.73 -9.27 14.07
N MET A 386 6.07 -8.55 12.98
CA MET A 386 7.17 -7.57 12.94
C MET A 386 6.71 -6.12 13.09
N GLU A 387 5.61 -5.88 13.75
CA GLU A 387 4.97 -4.56 13.95
C GLU A 387 5.89 -3.49 14.55
N ARG A 388 6.94 -3.89 15.22
CA ARG A 388 7.92 -2.99 15.86
C ARG A 388 8.80 -2.24 14.88
N LEU A 389 8.97 -2.77 13.67
CA LEU A 389 9.76 -2.16 12.63
C LEU A 389 8.82 -1.45 11.66
N LEU A 390 8.70 -0.16 11.79
CA LEU A 390 7.86 0.65 10.92
C LEU A 390 8.44 0.68 9.51
N VAL A 391 7.60 0.40 8.53
CA VAL A 391 7.86 0.76 7.15
C VAL A 391 7.82 2.28 7.08
N THR A 392 8.96 2.90 6.76
CA THR A 392 9.14 4.35 6.84
C THR A 392 9.07 4.96 5.44
N PRO A 393 8.18 5.94 5.18
CA PRO A 393 8.10 6.57 3.87
C PRO A 393 9.31 7.49 3.63
N LEU A 394 9.85 7.47 2.42
CA LEU A 394 10.97 8.33 2.00
C LEU A 394 10.62 9.82 2.06
N SER A 395 9.34 10.17 1.93
CA SER A 395 8.86 11.57 2.07
C SER A 395 9.18 12.19 3.42
N ARG A 396 9.42 11.37 4.44
CA ARG A 396 9.88 11.83 5.77
C ARG A 396 11.26 12.51 5.74
N PHE A 397 12.07 12.22 4.72
CA PHE A 397 13.41 12.76 4.57
C PHE A 397 13.42 13.74 3.37
N PRO A 398 13.69 15.03 3.60
CA PRO A 398 13.80 16.00 2.52
C PRO A 398 14.84 15.56 1.48
N GLN A 399 14.58 15.83 0.20
CA GLN A 399 15.52 15.52 -0.86
C GLN A 399 16.84 16.28 -0.63
N GLY A 400 17.98 15.61 -0.84
CA GLY A 400 19.31 16.17 -0.61
C GLY A 400 19.75 16.21 0.86
N LYS A 401 18.93 15.70 1.79
CA LYS A 401 19.32 15.50 3.18
C LYS A 401 19.59 14.03 3.48
N PRO A 402 20.52 13.69 4.36
CA PRO A 402 20.78 12.29 4.71
C PRO A 402 19.54 11.61 5.28
N ILE A 403 19.34 10.34 4.91
CA ILE A 403 18.35 9.47 5.54
C ILE A 403 18.91 9.02 6.88
N THR A 404 18.30 9.46 7.98
CA THR A 404 18.77 9.21 9.35
C THR A 404 18.24 7.91 9.96
N LEU A 405 17.64 7.04 9.15
CA LEU A 405 17.17 5.72 9.56
C LEU A 405 18.39 4.79 9.71
N SER A 406 18.63 4.25 10.90
CA SER A 406 19.75 3.33 11.15
C SER A 406 19.54 1.97 10.50
N GLU A 407 18.32 1.46 10.62
CA GLU A 407 17.84 0.19 10.07
C GLU A 407 16.33 0.28 9.80
N GLY A 408 15.79 -0.57 8.96
CA GLY A 408 14.36 -0.61 8.66
C GLY A 408 14.03 -0.75 7.17
N ILE A 409 12.73 -0.68 6.85
CA ILE A 409 12.20 -0.72 5.50
C ILE A 409 11.87 0.69 5.04
N LEU A 410 12.54 1.16 3.99
CA LEU A 410 12.28 2.45 3.37
C LEU A 410 11.27 2.27 2.24
N PHE A 411 10.09 2.89 2.37
CA PHE A 411 9.03 2.86 1.37
C PHE A 411 9.03 4.11 0.50
N LEU A 412 8.86 3.94 -0.80
CA LEU A 412 8.73 5.05 -1.75
C LEU A 412 7.95 4.66 -2.99
N THR A 413 7.56 5.67 -3.78
CA THR A 413 6.91 5.44 -5.06
C THR A 413 7.87 5.59 -6.23
N TYR A 414 7.55 4.96 -7.37
CA TYR A 414 8.29 5.17 -8.63
C TYR A 414 8.31 6.65 -9.04
N ALA A 415 7.22 7.38 -8.77
CA ALA A 415 7.14 8.81 -9.03
C ALA A 415 8.15 9.61 -8.19
N THR A 416 8.37 9.21 -6.94
CA THR A 416 9.39 9.82 -6.08
C THR A 416 10.81 9.42 -6.52
N LEU A 417 11.01 8.14 -6.86
CA LEU A 417 12.31 7.61 -7.26
C LEU A 417 12.89 8.32 -8.50
N ARG A 418 12.04 8.71 -9.47
CA ARG A 418 12.44 9.38 -10.71
C ARG A 418 12.96 10.82 -10.55
N SER A 419 12.91 11.38 -9.33
CA SER A 419 13.36 12.75 -9.08
C SER A 419 14.87 12.87 -9.31
N ASP A 420 15.23 13.62 -10.35
CA ASP A 420 16.62 13.87 -10.75
C ASP A 420 17.27 15.00 -9.95
N ASP A 421 18.58 15.16 -10.14
CA ASP A 421 19.36 16.27 -9.61
C ASP A 421 18.80 17.62 -10.11
N ARG A 422 18.61 18.57 -9.20
CA ARG A 422 18.20 19.94 -9.53
C ARG A 422 19.13 20.94 -8.83
N GLY A 423 20.07 21.48 -9.58
CA GLY A 423 21.10 22.36 -9.02
C GLY A 423 21.96 21.62 -7.98
N GLU A 424 21.95 22.09 -6.74
CA GLU A 424 22.68 21.45 -5.62
C GLU A 424 21.92 20.27 -4.98
N THR A 425 20.67 20.00 -5.39
CA THR A 425 19.83 18.96 -4.79
C THR A 425 20.10 17.60 -5.43
N VAL A 426 20.63 16.67 -4.67
CA VAL A 426 20.97 15.30 -5.08
C VAL A 426 19.70 14.50 -5.43
N SER A 427 19.77 13.65 -6.45
CA SER A 427 18.65 12.80 -6.84
C SER A 427 18.24 11.83 -5.74
N ARG A 428 16.98 11.37 -5.78
CA ARG A 428 16.49 10.37 -4.82
C ARG A 428 17.24 9.05 -4.91
N VAL A 429 17.65 8.64 -6.10
CA VAL A 429 18.48 7.42 -6.28
C VAL A 429 19.79 7.55 -5.50
N LYS A 430 20.54 8.65 -5.69
CA LYS A 430 21.79 8.88 -4.97
C LYS A 430 21.59 8.94 -3.45
N GLN A 431 20.55 9.63 -2.99
CA GLN A 431 20.22 9.72 -1.55
C GLN A 431 19.96 8.33 -0.95
N ILE A 432 19.27 7.45 -1.65
CA ILE A 432 19.00 6.07 -1.20
C ILE A 432 20.29 5.26 -1.20
N VAL A 433 21.11 5.37 -2.26
CA VAL A 433 22.40 4.66 -2.36
C VAL A 433 23.37 5.10 -1.26
N GLU A 434 23.42 6.39 -0.93
CA GLU A 434 24.21 6.89 0.20
C GLU A 434 23.75 6.31 1.55
N TRP A 435 22.44 6.18 1.74
CA TRP A 435 21.90 5.56 2.95
C TRP A 435 22.21 4.07 3.05
N LEU A 436 22.10 3.33 1.94
CA LEU A 436 22.33 1.89 1.91
C LEU A 436 23.83 1.55 2.00
N GLY A 437 24.67 2.32 1.35
CA GLY A 437 26.09 2.05 1.17
C GLY A 437 26.39 1.24 -0.09
N SER A 438 27.63 1.33 -0.60
CA SER A 438 28.07 0.66 -1.84
C SER A 438 28.03 -0.87 -1.77
N ASP A 439 28.24 -1.41 -0.58
CA ASP A 439 28.33 -2.86 -0.35
C ASP A 439 26.97 -3.47 0.07
N PHE A 440 25.89 -2.71 -0.11
CA PHE A 440 24.56 -3.13 0.25
C PHE A 440 24.19 -4.48 -0.39
N ASP A 441 23.88 -5.45 0.45
CA ASP A 441 23.47 -6.81 0.07
C ASP A 441 22.05 -7.19 0.59
N GLY A 442 21.28 -6.21 1.05
CA GLY A 442 19.91 -6.35 1.51
C GLY A 442 18.90 -6.41 0.37
N VAL A 443 17.61 -6.34 0.71
CA VAL A 443 16.50 -6.57 -0.23
C VAL A 443 15.98 -5.26 -0.81
N ILE A 444 15.73 -5.26 -2.13
CA ILE A 444 14.97 -4.23 -2.84
C ILE A 444 13.75 -4.88 -3.46
N ILE A 445 12.56 -4.49 -3.02
CA ILE A 445 11.28 -4.89 -3.61
C ILE A 445 10.85 -3.83 -4.62
N PHE A 446 10.65 -4.23 -5.87
CA PHE A 446 9.96 -3.45 -6.88
C PHE A 446 8.54 -3.97 -7.01
N ASP A 447 7.65 -3.47 -6.17
CA ASP A 447 6.23 -3.82 -6.16
C ASP A 447 5.51 -3.10 -7.30
N GLU A 448 4.54 -3.78 -7.93
CA GLU A 448 3.93 -3.33 -9.19
C GLU A 448 4.99 -2.96 -10.23
N ALA A 449 5.99 -3.85 -10.41
CA ALA A 449 7.19 -3.63 -11.21
C ALA A 449 6.91 -3.23 -12.66
N HIS A 450 5.71 -3.53 -13.19
CA HIS A 450 5.26 -3.06 -14.50
C HIS A 450 5.26 -1.53 -14.64
N GLN A 451 5.32 -0.76 -13.54
CA GLN A 451 5.50 0.69 -13.57
C GLN A 451 6.88 1.11 -14.14
N MET A 452 7.84 0.20 -14.19
CA MET A 452 9.15 0.40 -14.83
C MET A 452 9.14 0.01 -16.30
N GLN A 453 8.00 -0.35 -16.89
CA GLN A 453 7.88 -0.65 -18.31
C GLN A 453 8.43 0.50 -19.18
N ASN A 454 8.82 0.19 -20.43
CA ASN A 454 9.45 1.13 -21.36
C ASN A 454 10.78 1.74 -20.83
N ALA A 455 11.48 1.06 -19.93
CA ALA A 455 12.78 1.49 -19.44
C ALA A 455 13.86 1.60 -20.55
N ALA A 456 13.64 0.89 -21.67
CA ALA A 456 14.53 0.94 -22.84
C ALA A 456 14.25 2.11 -23.79
N GLY A 457 13.03 2.66 -23.78
CA GLY A 457 12.50 3.37 -24.94
C GLY A 457 12.21 2.40 -26.09
N GLY A 458 11.78 2.88 -27.20
CA GLY A 458 11.49 2.02 -28.36
C GLY A 458 10.84 2.79 -29.51
N LYS A 459 10.46 2.05 -30.56
CA LYS A 459 9.65 2.57 -31.66
C LYS A 459 8.17 2.32 -31.30
N GLY A 460 7.41 3.38 -31.11
CA GLY A 460 5.96 3.29 -30.96
C GLY A 460 5.24 3.49 -32.29
N GLU A 461 3.95 3.21 -32.38
CA GLU A 461 3.11 3.42 -33.57
C GLU A 461 3.15 4.87 -34.11
N ARG A 462 3.58 5.84 -33.28
CA ARG A 462 3.65 7.28 -33.59
C ARG A 462 5.08 7.84 -33.61
N GLY A 463 6.13 6.99 -33.71
CA GLY A 463 7.54 7.36 -33.73
C GLY A 463 8.30 6.91 -32.47
N ASP A 464 9.55 7.39 -32.33
CA ASP A 464 10.40 7.00 -31.21
C ASP A 464 9.82 7.43 -29.87
N VAL A 465 9.67 6.47 -28.95
CA VAL A 465 9.22 6.68 -27.57
C VAL A 465 10.46 6.77 -26.67
N ALA A 466 10.61 7.88 -25.96
CA ALA A 466 11.68 8.03 -24.98
C ALA A 466 11.53 7.02 -23.83
N ALA A 467 12.68 6.59 -23.28
CA ALA A 467 12.70 5.72 -22.11
C ALA A 467 11.94 6.34 -20.93
N SER A 468 11.15 5.52 -20.25
CA SER A 468 10.40 5.92 -19.04
C SER A 468 11.35 6.42 -17.95
N GLN A 469 11.12 7.61 -17.41
CA GLN A 469 11.93 8.13 -16.31
C GLN A 469 11.84 7.25 -15.05
N GLN A 470 10.71 6.63 -14.80
CA GLN A 470 10.53 5.68 -13.71
C GLN A 470 11.36 4.41 -13.94
N GLY A 471 11.30 3.86 -15.15
CA GLY A 471 12.09 2.71 -15.55
C GLY A 471 13.59 2.99 -15.46
N ARG A 472 14.06 4.15 -15.95
CA ARG A 472 15.47 4.56 -15.83
C ARG A 472 15.91 4.67 -14.37
N ALA A 473 15.11 5.30 -13.51
CA ALA A 473 15.44 5.45 -12.10
C ALA A 473 15.52 4.09 -11.37
N GLY A 474 14.62 3.16 -11.68
CA GLY A 474 14.68 1.80 -11.17
C GLY A 474 15.92 1.03 -11.64
N LEU A 475 16.33 1.19 -12.89
CA LEU A 475 17.58 0.62 -13.39
C LEU A 475 18.82 1.25 -12.75
N ARG A 476 18.87 2.58 -12.61
CA ARG A 476 19.97 3.28 -11.93
C ARG A 476 20.17 2.78 -10.50
N LEU A 477 19.07 2.54 -9.76
CA LEU A 477 19.15 1.99 -8.42
C LEU A 477 19.74 0.58 -8.41
N GLN A 478 19.35 -0.27 -9.37
CA GLN A 478 19.90 -1.61 -9.53
C GLN A 478 21.39 -1.59 -9.94
N HIS A 479 21.79 -0.68 -10.82
CA HIS A 479 23.17 -0.54 -11.28
C HIS A 479 24.11 -0.03 -10.18
N ALA A 480 23.61 0.89 -9.33
CA ALA A 480 24.38 1.43 -8.21
C ALA A 480 24.61 0.41 -7.09
N LEU A 481 23.79 -0.63 -7.00
CA LEU A 481 23.80 -1.61 -5.91
C LEU A 481 23.91 -3.05 -6.45
N PRO A 482 25.07 -3.44 -6.98
CA PRO A 482 25.26 -4.72 -7.67
C PRO A 482 24.98 -5.94 -6.77
N ASN A 483 25.24 -5.84 -5.47
CA ASN A 483 25.05 -6.91 -4.50
C ASN A 483 23.61 -7.00 -3.95
N ALA A 484 22.73 -6.02 -4.25
CA ALA A 484 21.37 -6.00 -3.76
C ALA A 484 20.56 -7.24 -4.21
N ARG A 485 19.73 -7.75 -3.32
CA ARG A 485 18.75 -8.82 -3.57
C ARG A 485 17.48 -8.20 -4.14
N VAL A 486 17.34 -8.28 -5.45
CA VAL A 486 16.24 -7.63 -6.17
C VAL A 486 15.08 -8.58 -6.37
N VAL A 487 13.89 -8.17 -5.93
CA VAL A 487 12.63 -8.86 -6.16
C VAL A 487 11.72 -7.98 -7.00
N TYR A 488 11.28 -8.50 -8.13
CA TYR A 488 10.25 -7.88 -8.95
C TYR A 488 8.90 -8.49 -8.62
N VAL A 489 7.89 -7.68 -8.38
CA VAL A 489 6.54 -8.13 -8.01
C VAL A 489 5.53 -7.53 -8.97
N SER A 490 4.81 -8.35 -9.73
CA SER A 490 3.77 -7.89 -10.64
C SER A 490 2.84 -9.00 -11.06
N ALA A 491 1.54 -8.85 -10.85
CA ALA A 491 0.53 -9.79 -11.34
C ALA A 491 0.45 -9.85 -12.89
N THR A 492 0.95 -8.82 -13.57
CA THR A 492 0.95 -8.69 -15.04
C THR A 492 2.35 -8.78 -15.64
N GLY A 493 3.30 -9.32 -14.90
CA GLY A 493 4.73 -9.31 -15.26
C GLY A 493 5.05 -9.94 -16.60
N ALA A 494 4.32 -10.99 -17.01
CA ALA A 494 4.54 -11.71 -18.25
C ALA A 494 3.48 -11.43 -19.34
N THR A 495 2.69 -10.36 -19.21
CA THR A 495 1.61 -10.07 -20.19
C THR A 495 2.07 -9.31 -21.42
N THR A 496 3.14 -8.53 -21.32
CA THR A 496 3.76 -7.81 -22.44
C THR A 496 5.27 -7.73 -22.29
N VAL A 497 5.99 -7.71 -23.41
CA VAL A 497 7.47 -7.64 -23.44
C VAL A 497 8.02 -6.43 -22.73
N HIS A 498 7.39 -5.29 -22.92
CA HIS A 498 7.81 -4.05 -22.28
C HIS A 498 7.81 -4.13 -20.77
N ASN A 499 7.00 -5.05 -20.21
CA ASN A 499 6.94 -5.30 -18.78
C ASN A 499 8.19 -5.98 -18.21
N LEU A 500 9.03 -6.60 -19.02
CA LEU A 500 10.26 -7.26 -18.57
C LEU A 500 11.57 -6.51 -18.94
N ALA A 501 11.50 -5.44 -19.74
CA ALA A 501 12.68 -4.67 -20.17
C ALA A 501 13.46 -4.00 -19.01
N TYR A 502 12.95 -4.02 -17.79
CA TYR A 502 13.60 -3.54 -16.57
C TYR A 502 14.23 -4.67 -15.74
N ALA A 503 13.92 -5.93 -16.05
CA ALA A 503 14.24 -7.07 -15.19
C ALA A 503 15.62 -7.67 -15.48
N GLN A 504 16.63 -6.82 -15.51
CA GLN A 504 18.01 -7.20 -15.85
C GLN A 504 18.57 -8.28 -14.93
N ARG A 505 18.16 -8.29 -13.65
CA ARG A 505 18.64 -9.27 -12.65
C ARG A 505 18.12 -10.68 -12.90
N LEU A 506 17.20 -10.89 -13.85
CA LEU A 506 16.77 -12.23 -14.26
C LEU A 506 17.72 -12.89 -15.29
N GLY A 507 18.73 -12.16 -15.76
CA GLY A 507 19.73 -12.73 -16.69
C GLY A 507 19.20 -12.93 -18.11
N LEU A 508 18.28 -12.07 -18.58
CA LEU A 508 17.68 -12.18 -19.90
C LEU A 508 18.55 -11.60 -21.02
N TRP A 509 19.39 -10.62 -20.67
CA TRP A 509 20.36 -9.97 -21.58
C TRP A 509 21.58 -9.47 -20.79
N GLY A 510 22.68 -9.20 -21.47
CA GLY A 510 23.82 -8.57 -20.79
C GLY A 510 25.21 -8.96 -21.29
N GLY A 511 25.33 -9.63 -22.41
CA GLY A 511 26.60 -10.04 -23.01
C GLY A 511 26.49 -11.34 -23.79
N GLU A 512 27.63 -11.90 -24.19
CA GLU A 512 27.73 -13.10 -25.05
C GLU A 512 27.21 -14.37 -24.33
N ASP A 513 27.27 -14.42 -22.99
CA ASP A 513 26.81 -15.56 -22.18
C ASP A 513 25.31 -15.54 -21.89
N PHE A 514 24.58 -14.57 -22.42
CA PHE A 514 23.14 -14.42 -22.20
C PHE A 514 22.33 -14.78 -23.44
N PRO A 515 21.02 -15.13 -23.28
CA PRO A 515 20.15 -15.41 -24.41
C PRO A 515 20.11 -14.27 -25.45
N PHE A 516 20.28 -13.02 -24.99
CA PHE A 516 20.34 -11.83 -25.83
C PHE A 516 21.54 -10.96 -25.40
N ALA A 517 22.28 -10.48 -26.37
CA ALA A 517 23.46 -9.65 -26.10
C ALA A 517 23.07 -8.28 -25.52
N THR A 518 21.93 -7.73 -25.95
CA THR A 518 21.42 -6.44 -25.50
C THR A 518 19.95 -6.48 -25.13
N ARG A 519 19.53 -5.53 -24.30
CA ARG A 519 18.12 -5.32 -23.94
C ARG A 519 17.25 -5.02 -25.17
N ALA A 520 17.77 -4.27 -26.16
CA ALA A 520 17.03 -3.95 -27.36
C ALA A 520 16.73 -5.20 -28.20
N GLU A 521 17.72 -6.09 -28.39
CA GLU A 521 17.54 -7.37 -29.05
C GLU A 521 16.52 -8.26 -28.32
N PHE A 522 16.57 -8.30 -26.99
CA PHE A 522 15.59 -9.01 -26.19
C PHE A 522 14.16 -8.50 -26.47
N VAL A 523 13.93 -7.19 -26.39
CA VAL A 523 12.62 -6.60 -26.63
C VAL A 523 12.14 -6.87 -28.04
N GLU A 524 12.97 -6.66 -29.05
CA GLU A 524 12.64 -6.88 -30.47
C GLU A 524 12.28 -8.36 -30.76
N ALA A 525 13.08 -9.30 -30.21
CA ALA A 525 12.86 -10.73 -30.43
C ALA A 525 11.54 -11.20 -29.79
N ILE A 526 11.25 -10.75 -28.58
CA ILE A 526 10.03 -11.15 -27.88
C ILE A 526 8.78 -10.44 -28.48
N GLU A 527 8.88 -9.16 -28.88
CA GLU A 527 7.80 -8.47 -29.59
C GLU A 527 7.43 -9.19 -30.90
N ALA A 528 8.44 -9.64 -31.66
CA ALA A 528 8.22 -10.42 -32.87
C ALA A 528 7.52 -11.76 -32.62
N GLY A 529 7.78 -12.39 -31.46
CA GLY A 529 7.16 -13.66 -31.08
C GLY A 529 5.83 -13.53 -30.33
N GLY A 530 5.48 -12.32 -29.89
CA GLY A 530 4.20 -12.01 -29.22
C GLY A 530 3.94 -12.80 -27.94
N VAL A 531 2.69 -13.14 -27.70
CA VAL A 531 2.24 -13.84 -26.47
C VAL A 531 2.91 -15.21 -26.31
N ALA A 532 3.12 -15.93 -27.41
CA ALA A 532 3.75 -17.24 -27.37
C ALA A 532 5.21 -17.18 -26.88
N ALA A 533 5.97 -16.17 -27.32
CA ALA A 533 7.34 -15.97 -26.81
C ALA A 533 7.38 -15.60 -25.34
N MET A 534 6.40 -14.82 -24.85
CA MET A 534 6.26 -14.49 -23.43
C MET A 534 5.96 -15.73 -22.59
N GLU A 535 5.10 -16.62 -23.08
CA GLU A 535 4.76 -17.86 -22.38
C GLU A 535 5.96 -18.80 -22.28
N VAL A 536 6.74 -18.95 -23.38
CA VAL A 536 7.99 -19.71 -23.39
C VAL A 536 8.99 -19.11 -22.40
N LEU A 537 9.16 -17.81 -22.41
CA LEU A 537 10.06 -17.11 -21.49
C LEU A 537 9.66 -17.31 -20.02
N ALA A 538 8.37 -17.19 -19.70
CA ALA A 538 7.85 -17.42 -18.36
C ALA A 538 8.13 -18.85 -17.89
N ARG A 539 7.90 -19.84 -18.77
CA ARG A 539 8.22 -21.25 -18.52
C ARG A 539 9.72 -21.46 -18.28
N ASP A 540 10.57 -20.85 -19.08
CA ASP A 540 12.04 -20.99 -18.96
C ASP A 540 12.53 -20.34 -17.66
N LEU A 541 12.01 -19.17 -17.29
CA LEU A 541 12.31 -18.54 -16.00
C LEU A 541 11.87 -19.43 -14.81
N ARG A 542 10.72 -20.10 -14.93
CA ARG A 542 10.30 -21.08 -13.92
C ARG A 542 11.25 -22.26 -13.86
N ALA A 543 11.63 -22.83 -15.00
CA ALA A 543 12.59 -23.94 -15.07
C ALA A 543 13.96 -23.58 -14.48
N LEU A 544 14.32 -22.30 -14.45
CA LEU A 544 15.52 -21.76 -13.79
C LEU A 544 15.30 -21.45 -12.30
N GLY A 545 14.08 -21.56 -11.79
CA GLY A 545 13.77 -21.21 -10.39
C GLY A 545 13.73 -19.70 -10.10
N LEU A 546 13.53 -18.87 -11.12
CA LEU A 546 13.60 -17.40 -11.03
C LEU A 546 12.23 -16.72 -11.05
N TYR A 547 11.16 -17.49 -11.28
CA TYR A 547 9.83 -16.94 -11.48
C TYR A 547 8.74 -17.84 -10.90
N THR A 548 7.79 -17.23 -10.20
CA THR A 548 6.53 -17.85 -9.80
C THR A 548 5.35 -17.13 -10.46
N ALA A 549 4.32 -17.87 -10.86
CA ALA A 549 3.11 -17.30 -11.44
C ALA A 549 1.92 -18.19 -11.12
N ARG A 550 1.23 -17.89 -10.05
CA ARG A 550 0.05 -18.60 -9.57
C ARG A 550 -1.13 -17.65 -9.51
N SER A 551 -2.33 -18.14 -9.64
CA SER A 551 -3.57 -17.36 -9.57
C SER A 551 -4.57 -18.07 -8.67
N LEU A 552 -5.52 -17.33 -8.11
CA LEU A 552 -6.67 -17.96 -7.46
C LEU A 552 -7.50 -18.69 -8.51
N SER A 553 -8.05 -19.84 -8.13
CA SER A 553 -9.00 -20.58 -8.97
C SER A 553 -10.29 -19.76 -9.14
N PHE A 554 -10.78 -19.68 -10.37
CA PHE A 554 -12.09 -19.12 -10.68
C PHE A 554 -13.18 -20.21 -10.75
N ALA A 555 -12.89 -21.43 -10.26
CA ALA A 555 -13.90 -22.50 -10.21
C ALA A 555 -15.10 -22.06 -9.35
N GLY A 556 -16.28 -22.18 -9.92
CA GLY A 556 -17.52 -21.74 -9.25
C GLY A 556 -17.82 -20.24 -9.35
N VAL A 557 -16.98 -19.45 -10.04
CA VAL A 557 -17.28 -18.06 -10.36
C VAL A 557 -18.15 -18.01 -11.61
N GLU A 558 -19.30 -17.37 -11.48
CA GLU A 558 -20.17 -17.06 -12.62
C GLU A 558 -19.81 -15.68 -13.17
N TYR A 559 -19.84 -15.54 -14.48
CA TYR A 559 -19.54 -14.30 -15.18
C TYR A 559 -20.74 -13.88 -16.02
N GLU A 560 -21.25 -12.68 -15.74
CA GLU A 560 -22.36 -12.09 -16.47
C GLU A 560 -21.96 -10.72 -17.03
N LEU A 561 -22.28 -10.49 -18.31
CA LEU A 561 -22.13 -9.19 -18.94
C LEU A 561 -23.44 -8.41 -18.81
N VAL A 562 -23.40 -7.34 -18.00
CA VAL A 562 -24.54 -6.41 -17.90
C VAL A 562 -24.38 -5.29 -18.91
N GLU A 563 -25.19 -5.29 -19.93
CA GLU A 563 -25.20 -4.25 -20.97
C GLU A 563 -26.11 -3.09 -20.60
N HIS A 564 -25.68 -1.89 -20.94
CA HIS A 564 -26.46 -0.67 -20.82
C HIS A 564 -26.78 -0.12 -22.20
N GLU A 565 -28.05 -0.15 -22.58
CA GLU A 565 -28.54 0.50 -23.78
C GLU A 565 -28.69 2.01 -23.54
N LEU A 566 -28.03 2.83 -24.37
CA LEU A 566 -28.13 4.26 -24.28
C LEU A 566 -29.57 4.72 -24.66
N THR A 567 -30.15 5.56 -23.82
CA THR A 567 -31.41 6.21 -24.15
C THR A 567 -31.22 7.24 -25.27
N PRO A 568 -32.28 7.59 -26.04
CA PRO A 568 -32.18 8.64 -27.05
C PRO A 568 -31.63 9.97 -26.54
N GLU A 569 -31.92 10.31 -25.29
CA GLU A 569 -31.38 11.51 -24.62
C GLU A 569 -29.88 11.38 -24.37
N GLN A 570 -29.42 10.23 -23.88
CA GLN A 570 -28.00 9.95 -23.66
C GLN A 570 -27.21 9.97 -24.98
N VAL A 571 -27.77 9.42 -26.06
CA VAL A 571 -27.16 9.48 -27.40
C VAL A 571 -27.03 10.94 -27.84
N ARG A 572 -28.09 11.76 -27.70
CA ARG A 572 -28.06 13.17 -28.03
C ARG A 572 -26.98 13.93 -27.27
N ILE A 573 -26.86 13.68 -25.97
CA ILE A 573 -25.83 14.29 -25.12
C ILE A 573 -24.43 13.84 -25.56
N TYR A 574 -24.23 12.54 -25.79
CA TYR A 574 -22.96 12.00 -26.25
C TYR A 574 -22.52 12.62 -27.59
N ASP A 575 -23.42 12.65 -28.57
CA ASP A 575 -23.15 13.21 -29.91
C ASP A 575 -22.84 14.71 -29.87
N ALA A 576 -23.50 15.47 -28.99
CA ALA A 576 -23.23 16.90 -28.81
C ALA A 576 -21.80 17.14 -28.28
N TYR A 577 -21.36 16.35 -27.29
CA TYR A 577 -19.99 16.44 -26.79
C TYR A 577 -18.97 15.90 -27.81
N ALA A 578 -19.28 14.82 -28.51
CA ALA A 578 -18.42 14.28 -29.57
C ALA A 578 -18.20 15.33 -30.67
N GLY A 579 -19.27 16.04 -31.08
CA GLY A 579 -19.20 17.14 -32.01
C GLY A 579 -18.31 18.31 -31.51
N ALA A 580 -18.46 18.69 -30.23
CA ALA A 580 -17.64 19.73 -29.62
C ALA A 580 -16.14 19.33 -29.61
N PHE A 581 -15.81 18.12 -29.19
CA PHE A 581 -14.43 17.62 -29.21
C PHE A 581 -13.87 17.49 -30.63
N ALA A 582 -14.69 17.15 -31.63
CA ALA A 582 -14.26 17.15 -33.04
C ALA A 582 -13.88 18.54 -33.51
N ILE A 583 -14.66 19.57 -33.14
CA ILE A 583 -14.34 20.99 -33.45
C ILE A 583 -13.03 21.39 -32.80
N ILE A 584 -12.82 21.09 -31.51
CA ILE A 584 -11.59 21.40 -30.80
C ILE A 584 -10.41 20.66 -31.46
N HIS A 585 -10.55 19.39 -31.76
CA HIS A 585 -9.50 18.59 -32.42
C HIS A 585 -9.09 19.19 -33.77
N ASN A 586 -10.05 19.54 -34.60
CA ASN A 586 -9.79 20.12 -35.93
C ASN A 586 -9.13 21.49 -35.86
N ASN A 587 -9.36 22.25 -34.80
CA ASN A 587 -8.76 23.58 -34.58
C ASN A 587 -7.53 23.57 -33.69
N LEU A 588 -7.12 22.41 -33.15
CA LEU A 588 -6.00 22.30 -32.21
C LEU A 588 -4.67 22.77 -32.82
N ASP A 589 -4.40 22.44 -34.10
CA ASP A 589 -3.20 22.88 -34.78
C ASP A 589 -3.21 24.42 -35.01
N ALA A 590 -4.36 25.00 -35.33
CA ALA A 590 -4.51 26.46 -35.46
C ALA A 590 -4.35 27.16 -34.10
N ALA A 591 -4.90 26.60 -33.03
CA ALA A 591 -4.72 27.13 -31.68
C ALA A 591 -3.24 27.06 -31.21
N MET A 592 -2.56 25.98 -31.50
CA MET A 592 -1.13 25.85 -31.20
C MET A 592 -0.28 26.84 -31.99
N GLN A 593 -0.65 27.15 -33.25
CA GLN A 593 0.02 28.17 -34.04
C GLN A 593 -0.23 29.58 -33.46
N ALA A 594 -1.45 29.88 -33.07
CA ALA A 594 -1.82 31.17 -32.45
C ALA A 594 -1.11 31.39 -31.11
N ALA A 595 -0.88 30.31 -30.34
CA ALA A 595 -0.14 30.34 -29.08
C ALA A 595 1.40 30.31 -29.24
N ASN A 596 1.94 30.44 -30.47
CA ASN A 596 3.35 30.34 -30.80
C ASN A 596 4.04 28.99 -30.39
N ILE A 597 3.27 27.96 -30.15
CA ILE A 597 3.77 26.61 -29.86
C ILE A 597 4.35 25.96 -31.12
N THR A 598 3.88 26.37 -32.30
CA THR A 598 4.35 25.93 -33.62
C THR A 598 4.88 27.10 -34.45
N GLY A 599 5.82 27.88 -33.93
CA GLY A 599 6.36 29.06 -34.59
C GLY A 599 6.94 28.73 -35.98
N GLY A 600 6.29 29.23 -37.03
CA GLY A 600 6.81 29.34 -38.40
C GLY A 600 7.60 30.62 -38.50
N GLY A 601 8.85 30.64 -38.10
CA GLY A 601 9.84 31.66 -38.41
C GLY A 601 10.99 31.03 -39.15
N GLU A 602 11.32 31.53 -40.34
CA GLU A 602 12.53 31.18 -41.10
C GLU A 602 13.73 31.41 -40.19
N GLY A 603 14.34 30.32 -39.67
CA GLY A 603 15.65 30.38 -38.99
C GLY A 603 15.78 29.80 -37.58
N GLY A 604 14.77 29.19 -36.95
CA GLY A 604 14.86 28.65 -35.60
C GLY A 604 14.84 27.09 -35.53
N SER A 605 15.75 26.49 -34.76
CA SER A 605 15.90 25.05 -34.58
C SER A 605 14.60 24.37 -34.15
N GLY A 606 14.04 23.53 -35.05
CA GLY A 606 12.71 22.91 -34.92
C GLY A 606 12.54 21.83 -33.86
N THR A 607 13.42 21.67 -32.86
CA THR A 607 13.42 20.57 -31.90
C THR A 607 12.55 20.82 -30.65
N LEU A 608 12.55 22.04 -30.13
CA LEU A 608 11.74 22.38 -28.93
C LEU A 608 10.24 22.43 -29.26
N ASN A 609 9.89 22.92 -30.45
CA ASN A 609 8.47 23.02 -30.87
C ASN A 609 7.81 21.66 -31.16
N ARG A 610 8.58 20.63 -31.58
CA ARG A 610 8.02 19.29 -31.85
C ARG A 610 7.61 18.59 -30.56
N GLN A 611 8.39 18.71 -29.49
CA GLN A 611 8.05 18.14 -28.18
C GLN A 611 6.84 18.83 -27.56
N ALA A 612 6.74 20.14 -27.61
CA ALA A 612 5.60 20.91 -27.11
C ALA A 612 4.31 20.55 -27.87
N LYS A 613 4.38 20.41 -29.20
CA LYS A 613 3.25 19.98 -30.03
C LYS A 613 2.79 18.56 -29.68
N SER A 614 3.72 17.63 -29.50
CA SER A 614 3.40 16.26 -29.09
C SER A 614 2.80 16.20 -27.68
N ALA A 615 3.33 16.97 -26.75
CA ALA A 615 2.81 17.07 -25.39
C ALA A 615 1.38 17.64 -25.35
N ALA A 616 1.11 18.71 -26.09
CA ALA A 616 -0.22 19.31 -26.18
C ALA A 616 -1.26 18.34 -26.78
N ARG A 617 -0.90 17.61 -27.85
CA ARG A 617 -1.78 16.60 -28.43
C ARG A 617 -2.02 15.45 -27.48
N SER A 618 -1.00 14.96 -26.79
CA SER A 618 -1.12 13.90 -25.79
C SER A 618 -2.00 14.31 -24.62
N ALA A 619 -1.87 15.56 -24.16
CA ALA A 619 -2.70 16.12 -23.10
C ALA A 619 -4.18 16.17 -23.53
N PHE A 620 -4.45 16.64 -24.75
CA PHE A 620 -5.79 16.67 -25.31
C PHE A 620 -6.43 15.27 -25.40
N GLU A 621 -5.71 14.30 -25.97
CA GLU A 621 -6.21 12.94 -26.08
C GLU A 621 -6.48 12.33 -24.71
N SER A 622 -5.62 12.57 -23.74
CA SER A 622 -5.81 12.10 -22.36
C SER A 622 -7.01 12.77 -21.68
N ALA A 623 -7.22 14.07 -21.90
CA ALA A 623 -8.39 14.78 -21.37
C ALA A 623 -9.68 14.26 -21.99
N LYS A 624 -9.70 14.08 -23.33
CA LYS A 624 -10.82 13.53 -24.07
C LYS A 624 -11.20 12.13 -23.56
N GLN A 625 -10.23 11.23 -23.43
CA GLN A 625 -10.45 9.87 -22.93
C GLN A 625 -11.05 9.87 -21.52
N ARG A 626 -10.51 10.69 -20.62
CA ARG A 626 -11.05 10.83 -19.26
C ARG A 626 -12.48 11.36 -19.28
N PHE A 627 -12.74 12.40 -20.05
CA PHE A 627 -14.07 12.98 -20.18
C PHE A 627 -15.11 11.94 -20.61
N PHE A 628 -14.88 11.26 -21.74
CA PHE A 628 -15.82 10.25 -22.23
C PHE A 628 -15.90 9.03 -21.29
N GLY A 629 -14.83 8.63 -20.65
CA GLY A 629 -14.83 7.61 -19.60
C GLY A 629 -15.79 7.97 -18.46
N HIS A 630 -15.74 9.18 -17.95
CA HIS A 630 -16.65 9.64 -16.88
C HIS A 630 -18.08 9.81 -17.37
N LEU A 631 -18.28 10.36 -18.58
CA LEU A 631 -19.60 10.53 -19.17
C LEU A 631 -20.31 9.18 -19.32
N LEU A 632 -19.64 8.18 -19.92
CA LEU A 632 -20.19 6.85 -20.08
C LEU A 632 -20.43 6.12 -18.75
N THR A 633 -19.52 6.27 -17.78
CA THR A 633 -19.72 5.72 -16.44
C THR A 633 -20.99 6.31 -15.79
N SER A 634 -21.16 7.62 -15.89
CA SER A 634 -22.38 8.31 -15.40
C SER A 634 -23.65 7.79 -16.10
N MET A 635 -23.60 7.61 -17.42
CA MET A 635 -24.74 7.09 -18.21
C MET A 635 -25.12 5.65 -17.83
N LYS A 636 -24.15 4.82 -17.44
CA LYS A 636 -24.36 3.42 -17.01
C LYS A 636 -24.93 3.29 -15.59
N THR A 637 -24.79 4.31 -14.77
CA THR A 637 -25.16 4.28 -13.34
C THR A 637 -26.58 3.77 -13.07
N PRO A 638 -27.64 4.17 -13.79
CA PRO A 638 -29.00 3.65 -13.53
C PRO A 638 -29.13 2.14 -13.73
N THR A 639 -28.44 1.57 -14.71
CA THR A 639 -28.43 0.11 -14.92
C THR A 639 -27.66 -0.62 -13.85
N LEU A 640 -26.50 -0.09 -13.46
CA LEU A 640 -25.70 -0.63 -12.37
C LEU A 640 -26.47 -0.62 -11.05
N ILE A 641 -27.18 0.47 -10.71
CA ILE A 641 -27.99 0.55 -9.49
C ILE A 641 -29.08 -0.53 -9.48
N ARG A 642 -29.76 -0.78 -10.62
CA ARG A 642 -30.76 -1.85 -10.70
C ARG A 642 -30.16 -3.23 -10.49
N SER A 643 -28.98 -3.51 -11.09
CA SER A 643 -28.26 -4.77 -10.90
C SER A 643 -27.88 -4.97 -9.43
N ILE A 644 -27.28 -3.96 -8.80
CA ILE A 644 -26.92 -3.99 -7.38
C ILE A 644 -28.16 -4.22 -6.49
N ALA A 645 -29.27 -3.54 -6.78
CA ALA A 645 -30.49 -3.70 -6.01
C ALA A 645 -31.01 -5.15 -6.08
N ALA A 646 -30.99 -5.76 -7.28
CA ALA A 646 -31.37 -7.15 -7.46
C ALA A 646 -30.44 -8.11 -6.69
N ASP A 647 -29.13 -7.87 -6.71
CA ASP A 647 -28.16 -8.67 -5.95
C ASP A 647 -28.40 -8.57 -4.43
N LEU A 648 -28.66 -7.36 -3.93
CA LEU A 648 -28.98 -7.14 -2.51
C LEU A 648 -30.28 -7.82 -2.10
N GLU A 649 -31.33 -7.77 -2.95
CA GLU A 649 -32.60 -8.48 -2.72
C GLU A 649 -32.40 -10.00 -2.70
N ALA A 650 -31.46 -10.52 -3.50
CA ALA A 650 -31.07 -11.93 -3.51
C ALA A 650 -30.19 -12.32 -2.30
N GLY A 651 -29.83 -11.38 -1.44
CA GLY A 651 -28.99 -11.61 -0.25
C GLY A 651 -27.48 -11.60 -0.51
N HIS A 652 -27.05 -11.12 -1.70
CA HIS A 652 -25.64 -10.97 -2.04
C HIS A 652 -25.07 -9.65 -1.56
N SER A 653 -23.73 -9.58 -1.46
CA SER A 653 -22.98 -8.35 -1.23
C SER A 653 -22.34 -7.89 -2.52
N SER A 654 -22.45 -6.60 -2.84
CA SER A 654 -21.88 -6.04 -4.07
C SER A 654 -20.61 -5.27 -3.79
N VAL A 655 -19.56 -5.52 -4.59
CA VAL A 655 -18.32 -4.73 -4.60
C VAL A 655 -18.22 -4.00 -5.94
N ILE A 656 -18.15 -2.68 -5.90
CA ILE A 656 -18.12 -1.83 -7.09
C ILE A 656 -16.69 -1.40 -7.36
N GLN A 657 -16.19 -1.75 -8.54
CA GLN A 657 -14.90 -1.27 -9.04
C GLN A 657 -15.11 -0.28 -10.17
N ILE A 658 -14.52 0.91 -10.05
CA ILE A 658 -14.53 1.94 -11.08
C ILE A 658 -13.11 2.23 -11.58
N VAL A 659 -12.99 2.54 -12.87
CA VAL A 659 -11.68 2.75 -13.51
C VAL A 659 -11.06 4.10 -13.13
N SER A 660 -11.88 5.11 -12.89
CA SER A 660 -11.44 6.45 -12.51
C SER A 660 -12.43 7.12 -11.57
N THR A 661 -11.93 7.74 -10.52
CA THR A 661 -12.73 8.40 -9.46
C THR A 661 -12.89 9.91 -9.66
N GLY A 662 -12.11 10.53 -10.54
CA GLY A 662 -12.02 12.00 -10.60
C GLY A 662 -11.36 12.65 -9.38
N GLU A 663 -10.73 11.85 -8.50
CA GLU A 663 -10.12 12.30 -7.23
C GLU A 663 -9.18 13.51 -7.42
N ALA A 664 -8.31 13.48 -8.44
CA ALA A 664 -7.39 14.59 -8.71
C ALA A 664 -8.07 15.91 -9.08
N LEU A 665 -9.25 15.85 -9.72
CA LEU A 665 -10.05 17.04 -10.00
C LEU A 665 -10.72 17.55 -8.72
N MET A 666 -11.25 16.63 -7.92
CA MET A 666 -11.82 16.91 -6.60
C MET A 666 -10.81 17.61 -5.70
N GLU A 667 -9.60 17.05 -5.58
CA GLU A 667 -8.53 17.61 -4.74
C GLU A 667 -8.13 19.03 -5.21
N ARG A 668 -8.03 19.25 -6.51
CA ARG A 668 -7.75 20.60 -7.05
C ARG A 668 -8.86 21.58 -6.71
N ARG A 669 -10.12 21.20 -6.86
CA ARG A 669 -11.26 22.05 -6.51
C ARG A 669 -11.33 22.35 -5.02
N LEU A 670 -11.06 21.36 -4.18
CA LEU A 670 -10.98 21.56 -2.73
C LEU A 670 -9.81 22.48 -2.33
N ALA A 671 -8.68 22.40 -3.03
CA ALA A 671 -7.53 23.26 -2.79
C ALA A 671 -7.76 24.74 -3.19
N GLU A 672 -8.71 25.01 -4.11
CA GLU A 672 -9.11 26.36 -4.52
C GLU A 672 -10.07 27.05 -3.52
N LEU A 673 -10.64 26.29 -2.58
CA LEU A 673 -11.63 26.75 -1.63
C LEU A 673 -11.01 26.97 -0.25
N PRO A 674 -11.35 28.06 0.46
CA PRO A 674 -10.95 28.22 1.86
C PRO A 674 -11.43 27.01 2.69
N THR A 675 -10.58 26.53 3.58
CA THR A 675 -10.89 25.37 4.44
C THR A 675 -12.16 25.55 5.29
N GLU A 676 -12.55 26.79 5.53
CA GLU A 676 -13.76 27.19 6.27
C GLU A 676 -15.05 26.89 5.48
N GLU A 677 -14.97 26.84 4.15
CA GLU A 677 -16.09 26.57 3.26
C GLU A 677 -16.26 25.08 2.92
N TRP A 678 -15.33 24.22 3.32
CA TRP A 678 -15.34 22.78 2.97
C TRP A 678 -16.56 22.03 3.54
N ASN A 679 -17.18 22.54 4.60
CA ASN A 679 -18.34 21.90 5.23
C ASN A 679 -19.64 22.07 4.45
N ASP A 680 -19.73 23.07 3.57
CA ASP A 680 -20.93 23.37 2.78
C ASP A 680 -20.72 23.23 1.26
N VAL A 681 -19.55 22.76 0.84
CA VAL A 681 -19.23 22.64 -0.58
C VAL A 681 -19.94 21.46 -1.21
N ARG A 682 -20.90 21.74 -2.05
CA ARG A 682 -21.35 20.79 -3.08
C ARG A 682 -20.33 20.84 -4.22
N VAL A 683 -19.34 19.96 -4.18
CA VAL A 683 -18.45 19.80 -5.32
C VAL A 683 -19.20 19.03 -6.40
N ASP A 684 -19.76 19.78 -7.34
CA ASP A 684 -20.43 19.20 -8.50
C ASP A 684 -19.37 18.94 -9.58
N ILE A 685 -18.78 17.74 -9.54
CA ILE A 685 -17.85 17.26 -10.58
C ILE A 685 -18.66 16.76 -11.76
N THR A 686 -19.22 17.69 -12.52
CA THR A 686 -19.93 17.36 -13.75
C THR A 686 -18.96 17.17 -14.93
N PRO A 687 -19.37 16.50 -16.01
CA PRO A 687 -18.62 16.48 -17.27
C PRO A 687 -18.24 17.88 -17.78
N ARG A 688 -19.02 18.89 -17.47
CA ARG A 688 -18.73 20.29 -17.80
C ARG A 688 -17.42 20.77 -17.18
N GLU A 689 -17.15 20.41 -15.93
CA GLU A 689 -15.91 20.81 -15.23
C GLU A 689 -14.66 20.27 -15.94
N TYR A 690 -14.74 19.05 -16.47
CA TYR A 690 -13.65 18.48 -17.26
C TYR A 690 -13.41 19.23 -18.58
N VAL A 691 -14.46 19.78 -19.18
CA VAL A 691 -14.32 20.58 -20.41
C VAL A 691 -13.77 21.98 -20.10
N LEU A 692 -14.17 22.56 -18.95
CA LEU A 692 -13.70 23.90 -18.54
C LEU A 692 -12.25 23.88 -18.02
N ASP A 693 -11.83 22.78 -17.41
CA ASP A 693 -10.46 22.59 -16.91
C ASP A 693 -9.45 22.35 -18.06
N TYR A 694 -9.95 22.14 -19.25
CA TYR A 694 -9.21 21.93 -20.49
C TYR A 694 -8.99 23.23 -21.26
#